data_ed24cf25c6afcd8cc8804133701b3bc1
#
_entry.id   ed24cf25c6afcd8cc8804133701b3bc1
#
_cell.length_a   1.000
_cell.length_b   1.000
_cell.length_c   1.000
_cell.angle_alpha   90.00
_cell.angle_beta   90.00
_cell.angle_gamma   90.00
#
_symmetry.space_group_name_H-M   'P 1'
#
loop_
_entity.id
_entity.type
_entity.pdbx_description
1 polymer ?
#
loop_
_entity_poly.entity_id
_entity_poly.type
_entity_poly.pdbx_seq_one_letter_code
_entity_poly.pdbx_strand_id
1 'polypeptide(L)'
;MTTYEEFFYQNEERDGIRCTWNVWPSSKLEASRLVMPVGCLYQPLKEKPDLPPLQYEPLLCMRNQCRAILNPLCQVDYKSKLWVCNFCFQRNAFPPQYAAITEQCQPAELHPQFTTIEYTIPKIQCAPLVFLFVVDTCMPEEELGALKDSLQMSLSLVPKNALVGLITFGQMVQVHELGCEGISRSYVFRGTKDVPAQKLQEMLRIGKYSTSAPSQQQRLGQTQVAPPVHKFLQQVQACEMSLTDLIGGLQKDPWPVHQGKRAVRSTGVALSIAVGLLECTFPNTGARIMLFVGGACSQGPGMVLNDDLREPIRSHNDIHKGNNKYQKMATKHYESLALRAAIVGHAIDIYSCALDQTGLLEMKLCCNATGGHMVMGDSFNSSLFKQTFQRVLARDDKDQLRMAFNASLEVKCSRELKVMGAIGPCVSLNLKNQCVSDQDLGMGGTASWKMCTISPSTTLSLFFEIVNQHGAPIPQGGRGCIQFITNYQSPTGEKKVRVTTIARNWADATTQLDHISSGFDQEAAAVVMARMVVNRAEQDDGPDVMRWADRTLIRLCQKFGQYNKDDPNSFQLPENFQMYPQFMYHLRRSQFLQVFNNSPDETSYYRHVLMREDLSQSLIMIQPVLYSYGFNGPPVPVLLDTSSIKPDCILLMDTFFQLLIYHGETIAQWKKAGYQDNPEYVSLPSC
;
A
#
# COMPACT_ATOMS: atom_id res chain seq x y z
N MET A 1 30.11 -6.42 18.89
CA MET A 1 28.83 -7.17 18.94
C MET A 1 27.78 -6.23 18.38
N THR A 2 27.07 -6.61 17.35
CA THR A 2 25.95 -5.85 16.80
C THR A 2 24.86 -5.77 17.86
N THR A 3 24.32 -4.61 18.13
CA THR A 3 23.16 -4.45 19.01
C THR A 3 21.93 -5.12 18.39
N TYR A 4 20.89 -5.39 19.17
CA TYR A 4 19.63 -5.96 18.66
C TYR A 4 19.00 -5.07 17.59
N GLU A 5 18.99 -3.76 17.81
CA GLU A 5 18.47 -2.77 16.88
C GLU A 5 19.22 -2.82 15.55
N GLU A 6 20.56 -2.83 15.59
CA GLU A 6 21.38 -2.96 14.38
C GLU A 6 21.07 -4.24 13.60
N PHE A 7 20.82 -5.36 14.29
CA PHE A 7 20.46 -6.62 13.64
C PHE A 7 19.10 -6.52 12.91
N PHE A 8 18.10 -5.85 13.51
CA PHE A 8 16.79 -5.68 12.88
C PHE A 8 16.87 -4.75 11.68
N TYR A 9 17.58 -3.62 11.80
CA TYR A 9 17.82 -2.68 10.70
C TYR A 9 18.59 -3.33 9.55
N GLN A 10 19.63 -4.10 9.84
CA GLN A 10 20.38 -4.83 8.80
C GLN A 10 19.51 -5.83 8.04
N ASN A 11 18.62 -6.55 8.72
CA ASN A 11 17.67 -7.45 8.05
C ASN A 11 16.66 -6.68 7.20
N GLU A 12 16.15 -5.55 7.67
CA GLU A 12 15.24 -4.69 6.92
C GLU A 12 15.92 -4.14 5.65
N GLU A 13 17.12 -3.60 5.79
CA GLU A 13 17.90 -3.11 4.65
C GLU A 13 18.20 -4.21 3.63
N ARG A 14 18.57 -5.41 4.11
CA ARG A 14 18.90 -6.54 3.25
C ARG A 14 17.67 -7.16 2.58
N ASP A 15 16.55 -7.32 3.29
CA ASP A 15 15.43 -8.15 2.85
C ASP A 15 14.13 -7.37 2.65
N GLY A 16 14.01 -6.15 3.19
CA GLY A 16 12.75 -5.41 3.26
C GLY A 16 11.74 -6.07 4.21
N ILE A 17 12.22 -6.76 5.25
CA ILE A 17 11.40 -7.55 6.18
C ILE A 17 11.77 -7.26 7.63
N ARG A 18 10.75 -7.00 8.45
CA ARG A 18 10.86 -6.92 9.91
C ARG A 18 9.88 -7.94 10.51
N CYS A 19 10.40 -8.94 11.22
CA CYS A 19 9.59 -9.95 11.90
C CYS A 19 9.25 -9.52 13.32
N THR A 20 8.05 -9.84 13.81
CA THR A 20 7.66 -9.63 15.21
C THR A 20 8.52 -10.46 16.18
N TRP A 21 8.90 -11.66 15.73
CA TRP A 21 9.81 -12.57 16.42
C TRP A 21 10.90 -13.03 15.46
N ASN A 22 12.16 -12.90 15.83
CA ASN A 22 13.32 -13.32 15.04
C ASN A 22 13.87 -14.69 15.50
N VAL A 23 13.32 -15.26 16.57
CA VAL A 23 13.47 -16.63 17.00
C VAL A 23 12.07 -17.19 17.18
N TRP A 24 11.77 -18.32 16.54
CA TRP A 24 10.42 -18.87 16.51
C TRP A 24 10.26 -20.04 17.51
N PRO A 25 9.12 -20.12 18.23
CA PRO A 25 8.85 -21.26 19.09
C PRO A 25 8.68 -22.54 18.27
N SER A 26 9.13 -23.66 18.81
CA SER A 26 9.20 -24.94 18.07
C SER A 26 7.86 -25.64 17.90
N SER A 27 6.81 -25.22 18.63
CA SER A 27 5.49 -25.87 18.57
C SER A 27 4.32 -24.89 18.53
N LYS A 28 3.17 -25.35 18.01
CA LYS A 28 1.91 -24.61 17.95
C LYS A 28 1.44 -24.15 19.33
N LEU A 29 1.54 -25.01 20.33
CA LEU A 29 1.13 -24.69 21.71
C LEU A 29 1.95 -23.54 22.29
N GLU A 30 3.26 -23.57 22.07
CA GLU A 30 4.17 -22.52 22.53
C GLU A 30 3.93 -21.20 21.79
N ALA A 31 3.73 -21.26 20.47
CA ALA A 31 3.39 -20.09 19.64
C ALA A 31 2.11 -19.41 20.13
N SER A 32 1.08 -20.17 20.48
CA SER A 32 -0.19 -19.62 21.00
C SER A 32 -0.01 -18.90 22.35
N ARG A 33 1.03 -19.24 23.10
CA ARG A 33 1.36 -18.63 24.39
C ARG A 33 2.22 -17.37 24.28
N LEU A 34 2.76 -17.04 23.10
CA LEU A 34 3.58 -15.83 22.90
C LEU A 34 2.77 -14.54 22.94
N VAL A 35 1.46 -14.62 22.84
CA VAL A 35 0.51 -13.49 22.84
C VAL A 35 0.56 -12.70 21.53
N MET A 36 1.75 -12.19 21.13
CA MET A 36 1.96 -11.56 19.84
C MET A 36 2.11 -12.65 18.76
N PRO A 37 1.35 -12.58 17.66
CA PRO A 37 1.46 -13.58 16.60
C PRO A 37 2.84 -13.56 15.93
N VAL A 38 3.24 -14.71 15.42
CA VAL A 38 4.37 -14.79 14.50
C VAL A 38 3.94 -14.13 13.18
N GLY A 39 4.57 -13.02 12.85
CA GLY A 39 4.24 -12.26 11.67
C GLY A 39 5.43 -11.42 11.22
N CYS A 40 5.26 -10.75 10.09
CA CYS A 40 6.25 -9.81 9.61
C CYS A 40 5.61 -8.64 8.85
N LEU A 41 6.34 -7.54 8.80
CA LEU A 41 6.13 -6.46 7.84
C LEU A 41 7.02 -6.76 6.63
N TYR A 42 6.42 -6.84 5.45
CA TYR A 42 7.11 -7.06 4.18
C TYR A 42 6.91 -5.90 3.23
N GLN A 43 8.02 -5.35 2.75
CA GLN A 43 8.10 -4.21 1.83
C GLN A 43 8.59 -4.70 0.46
N PRO A 44 7.67 -5.04 -0.48
CA PRO A 44 8.01 -5.72 -1.73
C PRO A 44 8.98 -4.97 -2.63
N LEU A 45 8.91 -3.63 -2.62
CA LEU A 45 9.77 -2.76 -3.43
C LEU A 45 10.79 -1.96 -2.59
N LYS A 46 11.23 -2.48 -1.43
CA LYS A 46 12.36 -1.85 -0.70
C LYS A 46 13.49 -1.56 -1.68
N GLU A 47 13.95 -0.33 -1.71
CA GLU A 47 15.03 0.09 -2.61
C GLU A 47 16.31 -0.67 -2.30
N LYS A 48 16.97 -1.21 -3.32
CA LYS A 48 18.18 -2.01 -3.23
C LYS A 48 19.08 -1.72 -4.42
N PRO A 49 20.09 -0.86 -4.23
CA PRO A 49 21.00 -0.50 -5.32
C PRO A 49 21.88 -1.67 -5.79
N ASP A 50 22.12 -2.66 -4.92
CA ASP A 50 23.10 -3.75 -5.16
C ASP A 50 22.48 -5.04 -5.70
N LEU A 51 21.24 -5.00 -6.21
CA LEU A 51 20.62 -6.20 -6.79
C LEU A 51 21.33 -6.60 -8.10
N PRO A 52 21.73 -7.89 -8.23
CA PRO A 52 22.34 -8.38 -9.46
C PRO A 52 21.34 -8.34 -10.62
N PRO A 53 21.73 -7.89 -11.81
CA PRO A 53 20.86 -7.85 -12.99
C PRO A 53 20.72 -9.26 -13.60
N LEU A 54 19.69 -10.01 -13.21
CA LEU A 54 19.40 -11.33 -13.73
C LEU A 54 18.37 -11.24 -14.87
N GLN A 55 18.79 -11.59 -16.10
CA GLN A 55 17.94 -11.50 -17.30
C GLN A 55 17.54 -12.89 -17.82
N TYR A 56 17.06 -13.75 -16.91
CA TYR A 56 16.59 -15.09 -17.22
C TYR A 56 15.46 -15.50 -16.26
N GLU A 57 14.79 -16.60 -16.55
CA GLU A 57 13.73 -17.14 -15.72
C GLU A 57 14.29 -17.80 -14.45
N PRO A 58 13.65 -17.60 -13.27
CA PRO A 58 14.08 -18.22 -12.04
C PRO A 58 14.02 -19.75 -12.10
N LEU A 59 15.01 -20.41 -11.50
CA LEU A 59 15.03 -21.87 -11.39
C LEU A 59 14.10 -22.34 -10.28
N LEU A 60 13.10 -23.13 -10.65
CA LEU A 60 12.03 -23.60 -9.77
C LEU A 60 12.26 -25.05 -9.33
N CYS A 61 11.88 -25.38 -8.11
CA CYS A 61 11.78 -26.75 -7.64
C CYS A 61 10.81 -27.55 -8.53
N MET A 62 11.24 -28.74 -8.97
CA MET A 62 10.48 -29.59 -9.90
C MET A 62 9.20 -30.18 -9.27
N ARG A 63 9.09 -30.19 -7.95
CA ARG A 63 7.89 -30.67 -7.24
C ARG A 63 6.73 -29.72 -7.45
N ASN A 64 5.69 -30.17 -8.15
CA ASN A 64 4.53 -29.33 -8.55
C ASN A 64 3.87 -28.59 -7.38
N GLN A 65 3.77 -29.20 -6.21
CA GLN A 65 3.16 -28.58 -5.03
C GLN A 65 4.06 -27.56 -4.32
N CYS A 66 5.37 -27.57 -4.59
CA CYS A 66 6.34 -26.67 -3.96
C CYS A 66 6.63 -25.48 -4.87
N ARG A 67 7.29 -25.71 -6.01
CA ARG A 67 7.68 -24.67 -6.97
C ARG A 67 8.45 -23.50 -6.33
N ALA A 68 9.16 -23.75 -5.22
CA ALA A 68 10.02 -22.74 -4.60
C ALA A 68 11.21 -22.42 -5.51
N ILE A 69 11.68 -21.20 -5.46
CA ILE A 69 12.78 -20.69 -6.28
C ILE A 69 14.12 -20.99 -5.60
N LEU A 70 15.14 -21.32 -6.40
CA LEU A 70 16.51 -21.51 -5.95
C LEU A 70 16.96 -20.29 -5.10
N ASN A 71 17.62 -20.57 -3.97
CA ASN A 71 18.01 -19.55 -3.02
C ASN A 71 19.25 -20.00 -2.21
N PRO A 72 19.92 -19.09 -1.48
CA PRO A 72 21.16 -19.41 -0.77
C PRO A 72 21.05 -20.48 0.33
N LEU A 73 19.83 -20.83 0.76
CA LEU A 73 19.60 -21.85 1.79
C LEU A 73 19.46 -23.26 1.22
N CYS A 74 19.45 -23.42 -0.12
CA CYS A 74 19.44 -24.71 -0.78
C CYS A 74 20.80 -25.40 -0.61
N GLN A 75 20.79 -26.71 -0.38
CA GLN A 75 22.00 -27.50 -0.38
C GLN A 75 22.37 -27.87 -1.82
N VAL A 76 23.63 -27.69 -2.18
CA VAL A 76 24.11 -27.93 -3.55
C VAL A 76 25.20 -29.01 -3.56
N ASP A 77 25.04 -30.03 -4.39
CA ASP A 77 26.09 -30.97 -4.77
C ASP A 77 26.69 -30.54 -6.11
N TYR A 78 27.83 -29.89 -6.06
CA TYR A 78 28.50 -29.35 -7.25
C TYR A 78 29.07 -30.45 -8.16
N LYS A 79 29.35 -31.65 -7.61
CA LYS A 79 29.85 -32.79 -8.40
C LYS A 79 28.75 -33.42 -9.24
N SER A 80 27.62 -33.71 -8.60
CA SER A 80 26.45 -34.32 -9.27
C SER A 80 25.57 -33.33 -10.00
N LYS A 81 25.85 -32.02 -9.88
CA LYS A 81 24.98 -30.92 -10.42
C LYS A 81 23.55 -31.04 -9.97
N LEU A 82 23.36 -31.28 -8.67
CA LEU A 82 22.05 -31.39 -8.02
C LEU A 82 21.92 -30.35 -6.93
N TRP A 83 20.70 -29.87 -6.71
CA TRP A 83 20.37 -29.04 -5.57
C TRP A 83 19.15 -29.58 -4.82
N VAL A 84 19.14 -29.44 -3.52
CA VAL A 84 18.06 -29.87 -2.64
C VAL A 84 17.27 -28.65 -2.21
N CYS A 85 15.98 -28.64 -2.51
CA CYS A 85 15.08 -27.57 -2.12
C CYS A 85 14.92 -27.52 -0.58
N ASN A 86 15.19 -26.38 0.04
CA ASN A 86 15.09 -26.20 1.49
C ASN A 86 13.65 -26.21 2.04
N PHE A 87 12.62 -26.13 1.17
CA PHE A 87 11.20 -26.15 1.55
C PHE A 87 10.59 -27.57 1.56
N CYS A 88 10.94 -28.40 0.60
CA CYS A 88 10.32 -29.73 0.44
C CYS A 88 11.31 -30.88 0.37
N PHE A 89 12.61 -30.60 0.45
CA PHE A 89 13.74 -31.57 0.38
C PHE A 89 13.78 -32.39 -0.91
N GLN A 90 13.12 -31.92 -2.00
CA GLN A 90 13.22 -32.51 -3.32
C GLN A 90 14.63 -32.26 -3.88
N ARG A 91 15.25 -33.31 -4.40
CA ARG A 91 16.46 -33.20 -5.23
C ARG A 91 16.08 -32.78 -6.64
N ASN A 92 16.77 -31.77 -7.15
CA ASN A 92 16.53 -31.18 -8.45
C ASN A 92 17.84 -31.14 -9.24
N ALA A 93 17.79 -31.43 -10.53
CA ALA A 93 18.96 -31.31 -11.40
C ALA A 93 19.10 -29.85 -11.86
N PHE A 94 20.32 -29.35 -11.97
CA PHE A 94 20.58 -28.07 -12.61
C PHE A 94 20.41 -28.20 -14.13
N PRO A 95 19.76 -27.25 -14.79
CA PRO A 95 19.67 -27.24 -16.26
C PRO A 95 21.03 -26.91 -16.89
N PRO A 96 21.22 -27.20 -18.21
CA PRO A 96 22.51 -27.06 -18.90
C PRO A 96 23.18 -25.70 -18.76
N GLN A 97 22.41 -24.62 -18.59
CA GLN A 97 22.95 -23.27 -18.36
C GLN A 97 23.75 -23.11 -17.06
N TYR A 98 23.59 -24.03 -16.11
CA TYR A 98 24.36 -24.12 -14.87
C TYR A 98 25.48 -25.17 -14.89
N ALA A 99 25.84 -25.71 -16.05
CA ALA A 99 26.84 -26.79 -16.14
C ALA A 99 28.21 -26.39 -15.58
N ALA A 100 28.57 -25.10 -15.68
CA ALA A 100 29.87 -24.57 -15.23
C ALA A 100 29.95 -24.25 -13.73
N ILE A 101 28.87 -24.43 -12.93
CA ILE A 101 28.89 -24.07 -11.51
C ILE A 101 29.88 -24.92 -10.70
N THR A 102 30.59 -24.28 -9.78
CA THR A 102 31.52 -24.91 -8.82
C THR A 102 31.36 -24.20 -7.46
N GLU A 103 31.99 -24.73 -6.40
CA GLU A 103 32.03 -24.07 -5.09
C GLU A 103 32.65 -22.68 -5.16
N GLN A 104 33.61 -22.46 -6.08
CA GLN A 104 34.30 -21.19 -6.26
C GLN A 104 33.57 -20.24 -7.24
N CYS A 105 32.75 -20.79 -8.14
CA CYS A 105 31.99 -20.02 -9.12
C CYS A 105 30.50 -20.34 -8.96
N GLN A 106 29.89 -19.64 -8.01
CA GLN A 106 28.47 -19.80 -7.70
C GLN A 106 27.64 -18.75 -8.43
N PRO A 107 26.44 -19.10 -8.92
CA PRO A 107 25.50 -18.12 -9.44
C PRO A 107 24.98 -17.24 -8.30
N ALA A 108 24.47 -16.05 -8.63
CA ALA A 108 24.01 -15.07 -7.65
C ALA A 108 22.95 -15.64 -6.68
N GLU A 109 22.10 -16.55 -7.16
CA GLU A 109 21.04 -17.21 -6.40
C GLU A 109 21.53 -18.05 -5.22
N LEU A 110 22.78 -18.47 -5.24
CA LEU A 110 23.39 -19.28 -4.18
C LEU A 110 24.30 -18.46 -3.25
N HIS A 111 24.54 -17.21 -3.59
CA HIS A 111 25.40 -16.36 -2.79
C HIS A 111 24.71 -15.94 -1.48
N PRO A 112 25.30 -16.16 -0.29
CA PRO A 112 24.68 -15.86 1.00
C PRO A 112 24.24 -14.40 1.19
N GLN A 113 24.89 -13.47 0.50
CA GLN A 113 24.55 -12.04 0.56
C GLN A 113 23.27 -11.69 -0.21
N PHE A 114 22.86 -12.52 -1.19
CA PHE A 114 21.69 -12.27 -2.03
C PHE A 114 20.47 -13.09 -1.58
N THR A 115 20.00 -12.82 -0.37
CA THR A 115 18.72 -13.35 0.13
C THR A 115 17.52 -12.75 -0.61
N THR A 116 17.70 -11.57 -1.21
CA THR A 116 16.77 -10.94 -2.14
C THR A 116 17.42 -10.87 -3.53
N ILE A 117 16.68 -11.31 -4.54
CA ILE A 117 17.09 -11.33 -5.96
C ILE A 117 15.94 -10.82 -6.82
N GLU A 118 16.28 -10.17 -7.94
CA GLU A 118 15.30 -9.72 -8.92
C GLU A 118 15.64 -10.23 -10.32
N TYR A 119 14.67 -10.92 -10.92
CA TYR A 119 14.75 -11.40 -12.30
C TYR A 119 13.98 -10.50 -13.23
N THR A 120 14.54 -10.17 -14.38
CA THR A 120 13.84 -9.58 -15.53
C THR A 120 13.56 -10.68 -16.54
N ILE A 121 12.28 -10.91 -16.87
CA ILE A 121 11.86 -12.01 -17.75
C ILE A 121 11.96 -11.53 -19.20
N PRO A 122 12.93 -12.00 -20.00
CA PRO A 122 13.29 -11.37 -21.28
C PRO A 122 12.28 -11.58 -22.42
N LYS A 123 11.40 -12.58 -22.31
CA LYS A 123 10.47 -12.96 -23.38
C LYS A 123 9.08 -12.34 -23.27
N ILE A 124 8.80 -11.63 -22.20
CA ILE A 124 7.47 -11.07 -21.92
C ILE A 124 7.55 -9.56 -21.96
N GLN A 125 7.05 -8.99 -23.04
CA GLN A 125 6.81 -7.56 -23.13
C GLN A 125 5.38 -7.27 -22.70
N CYS A 126 5.23 -6.49 -21.65
CA CYS A 126 3.91 -6.05 -21.17
C CYS A 126 3.32 -4.98 -22.07
N ALA A 127 2.01 -4.84 -22.06
CA ALA A 127 1.35 -3.71 -22.71
C ALA A 127 1.77 -2.37 -22.05
N PRO A 128 1.68 -1.24 -22.76
CA PRO A 128 1.97 0.07 -22.20
C PRO A 128 1.11 0.35 -20.95
N LEU A 129 1.65 1.09 -20.00
CA LEU A 129 0.90 1.55 -18.83
C LEU A 129 -0.25 2.46 -19.23
N VAL A 130 -1.34 2.41 -18.46
CA VAL A 130 -2.52 3.23 -18.73
C VAL A 130 -2.79 4.15 -17.53
N PHE A 131 -2.99 5.44 -17.78
CA PHE A 131 -3.42 6.44 -16.82
C PHE A 131 -4.75 7.03 -17.28
N LEU A 132 -5.82 6.76 -16.55
CA LEU A 132 -7.17 7.21 -16.88
C LEU A 132 -7.63 8.25 -15.85
N PHE A 133 -7.74 9.52 -16.30
CA PHE A 133 -8.24 10.61 -15.48
C PHE A 133 -9.77 10.59 -15.47
N VAL A 134 -10.36 10.64 -14.26
CA VAL A 134 -11.81 10.70 -14.04
C VAL A 134 -12.12 11.94 -13.21
N VAL A 135 -12.66 12.97 -13.84
CA VAL A 135 -12.69 14.34 -13.32
C VAL A 135 -14.12 14.79 -13.03
N ASP A 136 -14.37 15.21 -11.78
CA ASP A 136 -15.60 15.85 -11.35
C ASP A 136 -15.69 17.27 -11.94
N THR A 137 -16.76 17.58 -12.64
CA THR A 137 -17.03 18.92 -13.20
C THR A 137 -18.07 19.71 -12.40
N CYS A 138 -18.60 19.16 -11.30
CA CYS A 138 -19.55 19.87 -10.44
C CYS A 138 -18.92 20.82 -9.43
N MET A 139 -17.61 20.95 -9.45
CA MET A 139 -16.86 21.84 -8.55
C MET A 139 -17.07 23.32 -8.87
N PRO A 140 -16.76 24.24 -7.92
CA PRO A 140 -16.59 25.66 -8.24
C PRO A 140 -15.55 25.85 -9.35
N GLU A 141 -15.70 26.92 -10.12
CA GLU A 141 -14.83 27.20 -11.28
C GLU A 141 -13.35 27.37 -10.89
N GLU A 142 -13.08 27.97 -9.73
CA GLU A 142 -11.73 28.14 -9.18
C GLU A 142 -11.07 26.79 -8.87
N GLU A 143 -11.81 25.86 -8.25
CA GLU A 143 -11.34 24.50 -7.94
C GLU A 143 -11.08 23.69 -9.21
N LEU A 144 -12.00 23.78 -10.18
CA LEU A 144 -11.82 23.12 -11.47
C LEU A 144 -10.62 23.71 -12.22
N GLY A 145 -10.41 25.03 -12.17
CA GLY A 145 -9.23 25.69 -12.75
C GLY A 145 -7.93 25.17 -12.15
N ALA A 146 -7.83 25.13 -10.82
CA ALA A 146 -6.63 24.62 -10.13
C ALA A 146 -6.36 23.13 -10.43
N LEU A 147 -7.42 22.32 -10.56
CA LEU A 147 -7.29 20.92 -10.96
C LEU A 147 -6.80 20.80 -12.41
N LYS A 148 -7.34 21.59 -13.34
CA LYS A 148 -6.89 21.62 -14.74
C LYS A 148 -5.40 21.90 -14.85
N ASP A 149 -4.89 22.92 -14.15
CA ASP A 149 -3.47 23.25 -14.11
C ASP A 149 -2.62 22.06 -13.59
N SER A 150 -3.08 21.41 -12.55
CA SER A 150 -2.41 20.24 -11.97
C SER A 150 -2.40 19.04 -12.93
N LEU A 151 -3.49 18.79 -13.63
CA LEU A 151 -3.59 17.72 -14.63
C LEU A 151 -2.68 17.99 -15.84
N GLN A 152 -2.67 19.21 -16.35
CA GLN A 152 -1.78 19.59 -17.46
C GLN A 152 -0.30 19.43 -17.07
N MET A 153 0.07 19.86 -15.85
CA MET A 153 1.43 19.66 -15.33
C MET A 153 1.77 18.16 -15.21
N SER A 154 0.82 17.34 -14.77
CA SER A 154 1.03 15.90 -14.60
C SER A 154 1.34 15.16 -15.90
N LEU A 155 0.90 15.64 -17.05
CA LEU A 155 1.21 15.02 -18.35
C LEU A 155 2.71 14.97 -18.63
N SER A 156 3.48 15.94 -18.15
CA SER A 156 4.95 15.95 -18.27
C SER A 156 5.61 14.88 -17.36
N LEU A 157 4.94 14.45 -16.30
CA LEU A 157 5.42 13.45 -15.34
C LEU A 157 5.06 12.01 -15.75
N VAL A 158 4.01 11.84 -16.55
CA VAL A 158 3.60 10.52 -17.06
C VAL A 158 4.58 10.07 -18.16
N PRO A 159 4.98 8.77 -18.22
CA PRO A 159 5.87 8.30 -19.28
C PRO A 159 5.29 8.56 -20.68
N LYS A 160 6.11 9.03 -21.61
CA LYS A 160 5.67 9.43 -22.96
C LYS A 160 5.04 8.29 -23.78
N ASN A 161 5.45 7.06 -23.53
CA ASN A 161 4.89 5.85 -24.15
C ASN A 161 3.66 5.29 -23.41
N ALA A 162 3.30 5.83 -22.24
CA ALA A 162 2.10 5.42 -21.52
C ALA A 162 0.85 5.92 -22.26
N LEU A 163 -0.24 5.16 -22.09
CA LEU A 163 -1.55 5.54 -22.62
C LEU A 163 -2.28 6.42 -21.60
N VAL A 164 -2.93 7.45 -22.08
CA VAL A 164 -3.76 8.34 -21.28
C VAL A 164 -5.18 8.39 -21.81
N GLY A 165 -6.13 8.62 -20.93
CA GLY A 165 -7.54 8.79 -21.24
C GLY A 165 -8.20 9.81 -20.31
N LEU A 166 -9.37 10.32 -20.71
CA LEU A 166 -10.13 11.29 -19.93
C LEU A 166 -11.63 10.93 -19.89
N ILE A 167 -12.15 10.87 -18.69
CA ILE A 167 -13.59 10.80 -18.41
C ILE A 167 -13.93 12.00 -17.53
N THR A 168 -15.02 12.69 -17.85
CA THR A 168 -15.55 13.77 -17.00
C THR A 168 -16.95 13.40 -16.53
N PHE A 169 -17.34 13.88 -15.35
CA PHE A 169 -18.66 13.59 -14.83
C PHE A 169 -19.23 14.75 -13.99
N GLY A 170 -20.53 14.86 -14.08
CA GLY A 170 -21.41 15.67 -13.28
C GLY A 170 -22.73 14.95 -13.20
N GLN A 171 -23.82 15.57 -13.68
CA GLN A 171 -25.11 14.89 -13.83
C GLN A 171 -25.07 13.76 -14.89
N MET A 172 -24.22 13.92 -15.91
CA MET A 172 -23.92 12.92 -16.93
C MET A 172 -22.45 12.52 -16.86
N VAL A 173 -22.09 11.39 -17.46
CA VAL A 173 -20.71 10.93 -17.60
C VAL A 173 -20.30 11.01 -19.06
N GLN A 174 -19.12 11.57 -19.33
CA GLN A 174 -18.59 11.75 -20.67
C GLN A 174 -17.25 11.03 -20.82
N VAL A 175 -17.15 10.16 -21.81
CA VAL A 175 -15.88 9.52 -22.23
C VAL A 175 -15.37 10.27 -23.44
N HIS A 176 -14.20 10.91 -23.31
CA HIS A 176 -13.65 11.76 -24.34
C HIS A 176 -12.85 10.95 -25.37
N GLU A 177 -13.07 11.24 -26.64
CA GLU A 177 -12.29 10.70 -27.75
C GLU A 177 -11.03 11.57 -27.92
N LEU A 178 -9.86 10.94 -27.89
CA LEU A 178 -8.57 11.62 -28.03
C LEU A 178 -8.10 11.57 -29.49
N GLY A 179 -7.23 12.53 -29.88
CA GLY A 179 -6.65 12.58 -31.23
C GLY A 179 -7.63 13.04 -32.33
N CYS A 180 -8.73 13.68 -31.94
CA CYS A 180 -9.61 14.35 -32.90
C CYS A 180 -9.02 15.71 -33.27
N GLU A 181 -8.73 15.93 -34.56
CA GLU A 181 -8.32 17.22 -35.03
C GLU A 181 -9.51 18.18 -35.15
N GLY A 182 -9.39 19.36 -34.54
CA GLY A 182 -10.32 20.49 -34.65
C GLY A 182 -11.56 20.47 -33.77
N ILE A 183 -12.21 19.35 -33.52
CA ILE A 183 -13.45 19.27 -32.74
C ILE A 183 -13.34 18.17 -31.72
N SER A 184 -13.45 18.52 -30.43
CA SER A 184 -13.51 17.51 -29.34
C SER A 184 -14.81 16.73 -29.41
N ARG A 185 -14.72 15.41 -29.24
CA ARG A 185 -15.85 14.48 -29.23
C ARG A 185 -15.93 13.74 -27.92
N SER A 186 -17.14 13.54 -27.44
CA SER A 186 -17.37 12.72 -26.24
C SER A 186 -18.59 11.82 -26.40
N TYR A 187 -18.56 10.69 -25.70
CA TYR A 187 -19.67 9.76 -25.58
C TYR A 187 -20.32 9.96 -24.22
N VAL A 188 -21.61 10.33 -24.24
CA VAL A 188 -22.35 10.74 -23.05
C VAL A 188 -23.20 9.59 -22.53
N PHE A 189 -23.06 9.29 -21.22
CA PHE A 189 -23.82 8.28 -20.50
C PHE A 189 -24.68 8.92 -19.42
N ARG A 190 -25.85 8.31 -19.17
CA ARG A 190 -26.74 8.76 -18.09
C ARG A 190 -26.13 8.44 -16.73
N GLY A 191 -26.04 9.42 -15.83
CA GLY A 191 -25.54 9.23 -14.47
C GLY A 191 -26.47 8.46 -13.52
N THR A 192 -27.69 8.12 -13.95
CA THR A 192 -28.70 7.43 -13.12
C THR A 192 -28.59 5.91 -13.13
N LYS A 193 -27.92 5.32 -14.11
CA LYS A 193 -27.89 3.85 -14.30
C LYS A 193 -26.47 3.36 -14.56
N ASP A 194 -26.13 2.25 -13.96
CA ASP A 194 -24.91 1.53 -14.26
C ASP A 194 -24.92 0.95 -15.69
N VAL A 195 -23.73 0.88 -16.30
CA VAL A 195 -23.53 0.36 -17.63
C VAL A 195 -22.64 -0.90 -17.52
N PRO A 196 -23.18 -2.10 -17.77
CA PRO A 196 -22.37 -3.32 -17.79
C PRO A 196 -21.23 -3.22 -18.81
N ALA A 197 -20.06 -3.79 -18.48
CA ALA A 197 -18.85 -3.72 -19.31
C ALA A 197 -19.08 -4.19 -20.75
N GLN A 198 -19.87 -5.25 -20.94
CA GLN A 198 -20.23 -5.80 -22.24
C GLN A 198 -21.02 -4.79 -23.10
N LYS A 199 -22.00 -4.11 -22.48
CA LYS A 199 -22.80 -3.07 -23.15
C LYS A 199 -21.93 -1.83 -23.46
N LEU A 200 -21.02 -1.48 -22.55
CA LEU A 200 -20.06 -0.39 -22.76
C LEU A 200 -19.16 -0.70 -23.98
N GLN A 201 -18.68 -1.93 -24.08
CA GLN A 201 -17.87 -2.39 -25.21
C GLN A 201 -18.62 -2.23 -26.55
N GLU A 202 -19.88 -2.62 -26.60
CA GLU A 202 -20.72 -2.46 -27.79
C GLU A 202 -20.95 -0.98 -28.15
N MET A 203 -21.32 -0.16 -27.14
CA MET A 203 -21.63 1.26 -27.35
C MET A 203 -20.41 2.07 -27.81
N LEU A 204 -19.25 1.81 -27.22
CA LEU A 204 -17.99 2.49 -27.55
C LEU A 204 -17.26 1.84 -28.75
N ARG A 205 -17.71 0.67 -29.20
CA ARG A 205 -17.09 -0.13 -30.29
C ARG A 205 -15.59 -0.39 -30.02
N ILE A 206 -15.28 -0.85 -28.80
CA ILE A 206 -13.92 -1.12 -28.36
C ILE A 206 -13.64 -2.64 -28.34
N GLY A 207 -12.39 -3.02 -28.65
CA GLY A 207 -11.88 -4.38 -28.61
C GLY A 207 -10.73 -4.53 -27.63
N LYS A 208 -10.38 -5.78 -27.28
CA LYS A 208 -9.21 -6.07 -26.44
C LYS A 208 -7.92 -5.68 -27.17
N TYR A 209 -7.02 -5.02 -26.47
CA TYR A 209 -5.65 -4.80 -26.94
C TYR A 209 -4.92 -6.15 -27.04
N SER A 210 -4.43 -6.50 -28.23
CA SER A 210 -3.71 -7.75 -28.45
C SER A 210 -2.21 -7.49 -28.49
N THR A 211 -1.47 -8.13 -27.58
CA THR A 211 -0.01 -8.15 -27.56
C THR A 211 0.58 -9.31 -28.39
N SER A 212 -0.30 -10.17 -28.97
CA SER A 212 0.15 -11.29 -29.79
C SER A 212 0.84 -10.78 -31.04
N ALA A 213 2.10 -11.23 -31.27
CA ALA A 213 2.80 -11.00 -32.52
C ALA A 213 1.93 -11.47 -33.69
N PRO A 214 1.90 -10.75 -34.84
CA PRO A 214 1.14 -11.14 -36.00
C PRO A 214 1.52 -12.55 -36.42
N SER A 215 0.54 -13.42 -36.62
CA SER A 215 0.75 -14.80 -37.07
C SER A 215 1.55 -14.80 -38.37
N GLN A 216 2.37 -15.81 -38.59
CA GLN A 216 3.28 -15.90 -39.77
C GLN A 216 2.59 -15.72 -41.13
N GLN A 217 1.29 -15.86 -41.22
CA GLN A 217 0.51 -15.63 -42.43
C GLN A 217 0.34 -14.15 -42.81
N GLN A 218 0.56 -13.19 -41.88
CA GLN A 218 0.51 -11.77 -42.15
C GLN A 218 1.86 -11.14 -42.57
N ARG A 219 2.95 -11.93 -42.64
CA ARG A 219 4.29 -11.45 -42.98
C ARG A 219 4.52 -11.26 -44.48
N LEU A 220 3.58 -11.55 -45.36
CA LEU A 220 3.72 -11.47 -46.82
C LEU A 220 3.15 -10.17 -47.44
N GLY A 221 2.81 -9.19 -46.69
CA GLY A 221 2.34 -7.89 -47.21
C GLY A 221 2.79 -6.76 -46.28
N GLN A 222 3.79 -6.03 -46.75
CA GLN A 222 4.38 -4.82 -46.18
C GLN A 222 3.43 -3.91 -45.41
N THR A 223 3.91 -3.43 -44.34
CA THR A 223 3.69 -2.29 -43.44
C THR A 223 3.65 -2.75 -42.00
N GLN A 224 4.56 -2.20 -41.21
CA GLN A 224 4.46 -2.23 -39.76
C GLN A 224 3.06 -1.68 -39.41
N VAL A 225 2.11 -2.58 -39.14
CA VAL A 225 0.82 -2.17 -38.63
C VAL A 225 1.08 -1.68 -37.21
N ALA A 226 1.13 -0.37 -37.06
CA ALA A 226 1.09 0.29 -35.78
C ALA A 226 -0.06 -0.34 -34.95
N PRO A 227 0.12 -0.57 -33.63
CA PRO A 227 -0.95 -1.11 -32.82
C PRO A 227 -2.21 -0.27 -33.05
N PRO A 228 -3.41 -0.90 -33.11
CA PRO A 228 -4.63 -0.17 -33.41
C PRO A 228 -4.79 0.99 -32.44
N VAL A 229 -4.79 2.19 -32.97
CA VAL A 229 -4.90 3.42 -32.17
C VAL A 229 -6.25 3.39 -31.48
N HIS A 230 -6.24 3.23 -30.16
CA HIS A 230 -7.46 3.21 -29.38
C HIS A 230 -7.96 4.65 -29.21
N LYS A 231 -9.13 4.98 -29.70
CA LYS A 231 -9.61 6.38 -29.75
C LYS A 231 -9.81 7.06 -28.39
N PHE A 232 -9.98 6.28 -27.31
CA PHE A 232 -10.17 6.79 -25.94
C PHE A 232 -8.89 6.72 -25.08
N LEU A 233 -7.89 5.94 -25.52
CA LEU A 233 -6.64 5.72 -24.82
C LEU A 233 -5.49 5.83 -25.81
N GLN A 234 -4.74 6.92 -25.74
CA GLN A 234 -3.65 7.20 -26.67
C GLN A 234 -2.33 7.45 -25.95
N GLN A 235 -1.23 7.22 -26.61
CA GLN A 235 0.10 7.53 -26.07
C GLN A 235 0.21 9.04 -25.79
N VAL A 236 0.80 9.38 -24.62
CA VAL A 236 1.03 10.78 -24.22
C VAL A 236 1.68 11.56 -25.35
N GLN A 237 2.79 11.03 -25.92
CA GLN A 237 3.52 11.69 -27.01
C GLN A 237 2.69 11.98 -28.26
N ALA A 238 1.62 11.22 -28.49
CA ALA A 238 0.76 11.40 -29.67
C ALA A 238 -0.42 12.34 -29.44
N CYS A 239 -0.84 12.54 -28.18
CA CYS A 239 -2.04 13.32 -27.86
C CYS A 239 -1.79 14.45 -26.84
N GLU A 240 -0.56 14.72 -26.42
CA GLU A 240 -0.24 15.69 -25.36
C GLU A 240 -0.86 17.07 -25.63
N MET A 241 -0.70 17.63 -26.84
CA MET A 241 -1.26 18.94 -27.17
C MET A 241 -2.80 18.92 -27.16
N SER A 242 -3.41 17.97 -27.85
CA SER A 242 -4.88 17.87 -27.92
C SER A 242 -5.52 17.55 -26.56
N LEU A 243 -4.85 16.79 -25.71
CA LEU A 243 -5.31 16.51 -24.35
C LEU A 243 -5.14 17.74 -23.44
N THR A 244 -4.04 18.48 -23.58
CA THR A 244 -3.83 19.76 -22.86
C THR A 244 -4.92 20.77 -23.21
N ASP A 245 -5.24 20.91 -24.49
CA ASP A 245 -6.32 21.79 -24.95
C ASP A 245 -7.69 21.32 -24.45
N LEU A 246 -7.94 20.02 -24.48
CA LEU A 246 -9.17 19.42 -23.98
C LEU A 246 -9.35 19.66 -22.46
N ILE A 247 -8.30 19.43 -21.66
CA ILE A 247 -8.30 19.72 -20.22
C ILE A 247 -8.49 21.21 -19.96
N GLY A 248 -7.76 22.07 -20.68
CA GLY A 248 -7.91 23.53 -20.59
C GLY A 248 -9.32 24.02 -20.91
N GLY A 249 -9.99 23.36 -21.86
CA GLY A 249 -11.36 23.66 -22.28
C GLY A 249 -12.46 23.09 -21.41
N LEU A 250 -12.15 22.30 -20.35
CA LEU A 250 -13.17 21.78 -19.44
C LEU A 250 -13.93 22.91 -18.74
N GLN A 251 -15.24 22.77 -18.70
CA GLN A 251 -16.14 23.70 -18.07
C GLN A 251 -16.91 23.01 -16.95
N LYS A 252 -17.40 23.82 -16.01
CA LYS A 252 -18.31 23.36 -14.98
C LYS A 252 -19.53 22.69 -15.60
N ASP A 253 -20.07 21.69 -14.91
CA ASP A 253 -21.29 21.00 -15.31
C ASP A 253 -22.41 22.00 -15.65
N PRO A 254 -23.00 21.96 -16.87
CA PRO A 254 -23.92 22.98 -17.34
C PRO A 254 -25.30 22.91 -16.68
N TRP A 255 -25.59 21.84 -15.95
CA TRP A 255 -26.90 21.65 -15.34
C TRP A 255 -27.11 22.59 -14.16
N PRO A 256 -28.22 23.37 -14.11
CA PRO A 256 -28.48 24.32 -13.05
C PRO A 256 -28.71 23.61 -11.70
N VAL A 257 -28.11 24.18 -10.67
CA VAL A 257 -28.32 23.75 -9.28
C VAL A 257 -29.40 24.63 -8.67
N HIS A 258 -30.52 24.04 -8.29
CA HIS A 258 -31.63 24.79 -7.65
C HIS A 258 -31.26 25.24 -6.23
N GLN A 259 -31.84 26.32 -5.77
CA GLN A 259 -31.63 26.81 -4.40
C GLN A 259 -32.01 25.73 -3.38
N GLY A 260 -31.16 25.51 -2.38
CA GLY A 260 -31.35 24.48 -1.35
C GLY A 260 -30.99 23.06 -1.80
N LYS A 261 -30.43 22.90 -3.02
CA LYS A 261 -29.97 21.60 -3.56
C LYS A 261 -28.46 21.57 -3.77
N ARG A 262 -27.89 20.39 -3.75
CA ARG A 262 -26.52 20.11 -4.14
C ARG A 262 -26.41 19.90 -5.66
N ALA A 263 -25.21 20.08 -6.20
CA ALA A 263 -24.92 19.62 -7.55
C ALA A 263 -25.11 18.11 -7.65
N VAL A 264 -25.70 17.67 -8.77
CA VAL A 264 -25.96 16.24 -9.01
C VAL A 264 -24.68 15.58 -9.54
N ARG A 265 -24.11 14.68 -8.76
CA ARG A 265 -22.86 13.97 -9.07
C ARG A 265 -23.08 12.48 -9.28
N SER A 266 -22.56 11.97 -10.38
CA SER A 266 -22.67 10.55 -10.79
C SER A 266 -21.36 9.80 -10.61
N THR A 267 -20.64 10.00 -9.51
CA THR A 267 -19.31 9.44 -9.24
C THR A 267 -19.26 7.91 -9.42
N GLY A 268 -20.27 7.20 -8.91
CA GLY A 268 -20.32 5.73 -9.01
C GLY A 268 -20.45 5.22 -10.44
N VAL A 269 -21.22 5.91 -11.29
CA VAL A 269 -21.33 5.56 -12.72
C VAL A 269 -20.06 5.89 -13.47
N ALA A 270 -19.42 7.04 -13.18
CA ALA A 270 -18.15 7.43 -13.79
C ALA A 270 -17.06 6.39 -13.52
N LEU A 271 -16.94 5.96 -12.26
CA LEU A 271 -15.99 4.93 -11.87
C LEU A 271 -16.32 3.57 -12.50
N SER A 272 -17.61 3.21 -12.60
CA SER A 272 -18.06 1.98 -13.27
C SER A 272 -17.68 1.97 -14.76
N ILE A 273 -17.84 3.09 -15.44
CA ILE A 273 -17.45 3.24 -16.85
C ILE A 273 -15.93 3.17 -16.99
N ALA A 274 -15.17 3.80 -16.09
CA ALA A 274 -13.71 3.75 -16.10
C ALA A 274 -13.17 2.32 -15.92
N VAL A 275 -13.70 1.59 -14.92
CA VAL A 275 -13.36 0.18 -14.68
C VAL A 275 -13.76 -0.68 -15.87
N GLY A 276 -14.96 -0.51 -16.40
CA GLY A 276 -15.45 -1.27 -17.56
C GLY A 276 -14.64 -1.01 -18.82
N LEU A 277 -14.24 0.24 -19.08
CA LEU A 277 -13.40 0.61 -20.22
C LEU A 277 -12.06 -0.14 -20.18
N LEU A 278 -11.37 -0.11 -19.04
CA LEU A 278 -10.05 -0.76 -18.89
C LEU A 278 -10.16 -2.29 -18.85
N GLU A 279 -11.20 -2.83 -18.20
CA GLU A 279 -11.46 -4.28 -18.15
C GLU A 279 -11.65 -4.86 -19.56
N CYS A 280 -12.34 -4.13 -20.45
CA CYS A 280 -12.57 -4.55 -21.83
C CYS A 280 -11.36 -4.39 -22.73
N THR A 281 -10.50 -3.41 -22.48
CA THR A 281 -9.40 -3.03 -23.40
C THR A 281 -8.03 -3.55 -22.97
N PHE A 282 -7.66 -3.41 -21.69
CA PHE A 282 -6.32 -3.70 -21.15
C PHE A 282 -6.36 -4.63 -19.94
N PRO A 283 -6.99 -5.81 -20.00
CA PRO A 283 -6.95 -6.74 -18.87
C PRO A 283 -5.53 -7.22 -18.60
N ASN A 284 -5.18 -7.43 -17.33
CA ASN A 284 -3.86 -7.89 -16.87
C ASN A 284 -2.69 -6.97 -17.26
N THR A 285 -2.96 -5.70 -17.39
CA THR A 285 -1.98 -4.65 -17.70
C THR A 285 -1.91 -3.66 -16.55
N GLY A 286 -0.75 -3.08 -16.31
CA GLY A 286 -0.60 -1.99 -15.34
C GLY A 286 -1.40 -0.77 -15.74
N ALA A 287 -2.40 -0.42 -14.94
CA ALA A 287 -3.24 0.74 -15.16
C ALA A 287 -3.60 1.44 -13.85
N ARG A 288 -3.80 2.76 -13.92
CA ARG A 288 -4.28 3.60 -12.81
C ARG A 288 -5.50 4.40 -13.26
N ILE A 289 -6.61 4.21 -12.55
CA ILE A 289 -7.80 5.05 -12.62
C ILE A 289 -7.64 6.13 -11.56
N MET A 290 -7.54 7.38 -11.96
CA MET A 290 -7.28 8.51 -11.07
C MET A 290 -8.56 9.33 -10.97
N LEU A 291 -9.30 9.15 -9.88
CA LEU A 291 -10.59 9.80 -9.62
C LEU A 291 -10.38 11.09 -8.82
N PHE A 292 -10.78 12.23 -9.38
CA PHE A 292 -10.75 13.55 -8.75
C PHE A 292 -12.17 13.96 -8.40
N VAL A 293 -12.44 14.15 -7.11
CA VAL A 293 -13.78 14.35 -6.54
C VAL A 293 -13.82 15.61 -5.68
N GLY A 294 -14.74 16.52 -5.99
CA GLY A 294 -14.96 17.77 -5.22
C GLY A 294 -16.25 17.75 -4.38
N GLY A 295 -16.87 16.59 -4.18
CA GLY A 295 -18.08 16.45 -3.36
C GLY A 295 -18.70 15.07 -3.44
N ALA A 296 -19.70 14.82 -2.60
CA ALA A 296 -20.33 13.52 -2.45
C ALA A 296 -21.20 13.12 -3.66
N CYS A 297 -21.24 11.82 -3.96
CA CYS A 297 -22.12 11.24 -4.99
C CYS A 297 -23.58 11.36 -4.55
N SER A 298 -24.39 12.04 -5.38
CA SER A 298 -25.80 12.32 -5.07
C SER A 298 -26.76 11.69 -6.09
N GLN A 299 -26.26 10.95 -7.10
CA GLN A 299 -27.07 10.33 -8.12
C GLN A 299 -26.56 8.96 -8.54
N GLY A 300 -27.49 8.05 -8.80
CA GLY A 300 -27.22 6.74 -9.37
C GLY A 300 -26.59 5.73 -8.42
N PRO A 301 -26.03 4.65 -8.95
CA PRO A 301 -25.25 3.70 -8.17
C PRO A 301 -24.07 4.38 -7.45
N GLY A 302 -23.82 4.00 -6.21
CA GLY A 302 -22.78 4.64 -5.39
C GLY A 302 -23.23 5.95 -4.71
N MET A 303 -24.49 6.33 -4.81
CA MET A 303 -25.05 7.49 -4.12
C MET A 303 -24.91 7.35 -2.60
N VAL A 304 -24.34 8.36 -1.93
CA VAL A 304 -24.10 8.37 -0.49
C VAL A 304 -25.03 9.34 0.27
N LEU A 305 -25.63 10.28 -0.44
CA LEU A 305 -26.62 11.21 0.08
C LEU A 305 -27.55 11.66 -1.06
N ASN A 306 -28.62 12.35 -0.70
CA ASN A 306 -29.56 12.95 -1.61
C ASN A 306 -29.11 14.41 -1.98
N ASP A 307 -29.75 15.00 -2.96
CA ASP A 307 -29.47 16.36 -3.44
C ASP A 307 -29.93 17.47 -2.50
N ASP A 308 -30.74 17.20 -1.46
CA ASP A 308 -31.20 18.20 -0.49
C ASP A 308 -30.09 18.63 0.47
N LEU A 309 -29.77 19.92 0.52
CA LEU A 309 -28.73 20.45 1.41
C LEU A 309 -29.04 20.30 2.91
N ARG A 310 -30.32 20.11 3.28
CA ARG A 310 -30.73 19.90 4.67
C ARG A 310 -30.42 18.48 5.17
N GLU A 311 -30.22 17.53 4.27
CA GLU A 311 -29.83 16.16 4.62
C GLU A 311 -28.31 16.07 4.63
N PRO A 312 -27.64 15.97 5.80
CA PRO A 312 -26.19 15.83 5.87
C PRO A 312 -25.78 14.42 5.45
N ILE A 313 -24.52 14.28 5.04
CA ILE A 313 -23.92 12.96 4.91
C ILE A 313 -23.82 12.27 6.29
N ARG A 314 -23.88 10.95 6.32
CA ARG A 314 -23.81 10.16 7.56
C ARG A 314 -22.61 10.53 8.45
N SER A 315 -22.86 10.54 9.77
CA SER A 315 -21.84 10.64 10.82
C SER A 315 -21.55 9.27 11.44
N HIS A 316 -20.52 9.16 12.29
CA HIS A 316 -20.27 7.94 13.08
C HIS A 316 -21.47 7.55 13.95
N ASN A 317 -22.16 8.53 14.51
CA ASN A 317 -23.36 8.30 15.32
C ASN A 317 -24.52 7.74 14.47
N ASP A 318 -24.69 8.24 13.25
CA ASP A 318 -25.73 7.74 12.32
C ASP A 318 -25.43 6.30 11.92
N ILE A 319 -24.16 5.97 11.65
CA ILE A 319 -23.73 4.61 11.34
C ILE A 319 -24.02 3.68 12.51
N HIS A 320 -23.64 4.06 13.72
CA HIS A 320 -23.87 3.27 14.93
C HIS A 320 -25.37 3.04 15.21
N LYS A 321 -26.21 4.03 14.95
CA LYS A 321 -27.67 3.94 15.10
C LYS A 321 -28.39 3.27 13.92
N GLY A 322 -27.67 2.95 12.84
CA GLY A 322 -28.26 2.41 11.61
C GLY A 322 -29.01 3.42 10.76
N ASN A 323 -28.87 4.74 11.03
CA ASN A 323 -29.48 5.84 10.27
C ASN A 323 -28.66 6.20 9.02
N ASN A 324 -28.32 5.21 8.20
CA ASN A 324 -27.39 5.34 7.07
C ASN A 324 -27.99 4.73 5.80
N LYS A 325 -29.10 5.28 5.35
CA LYS A 325 -29.94 4.79 4.24
C LYS A 325 -29.18 4.36 2.99
N TYR A 326 -28.17 5.12 2.59
CA TYR A 326 -27.45 4.92 1.32
C TYR A 326 -26.16 4.10 1.48
N GLN A 327 -25.54 4.09 2.66
CA GLN A 327 -24.20 3.56 2.90
C GLN A 327 -24.01 2.11 2.41
N LYS A 328 -24.89 1.20 2.81
CA LYS A 328 -24.75 -0.24 2.47
C LYS A 328 -24.81 -0.50 0.97
N MET A 329 -25.69 0.22 0.25
CA MET A 329 -25.80 0.07 -1.20
C MET A 329 -24.61 0.68 -1.91
N ALA A 330 -24.18 1.86 -1.49
CA ALA A 330 -23.02 2.54 -2.05
C ALA A 330 -21.74 1.71 -1.82
N THR A 331 -21.50 1.25 -0.59
CA THR A 331 -20.36 0.37 -0.25
C THR A 331 -20.33 -0.86 -1.15
N LYS A 332 -21.46 -1.59 -1.28
CA LYS A 332 -21.54 -2.77 -2.14
C LYS A 332 -21.22 -2.47 -3.60
N HIS A 333 -21.66 -1.31 -4.11
CA HIS A 333 -21.33 -0.87 -5.46
C HIS A 333 -19.84 -0.66 -5.66
N TYR A 334 -19.20 0.14 -4.80
CA TYR A 334 -17.76 0.42 -4.88
C TYR A 334 -16.90 -0.81 -4.60
N GLU A 335 -17.30 -1.71 -3.71
CA GLU A 335 -16.65 -3.00 -3.47
C GLU A 335 -16.64 -3.87 -4.73
N SER A 336 -17.76 -3.94 -5.44
CA SER A 336 -17.86 -4.66 -6.71
C SER A 336 -16.89 -4.08 -7.75
N LEU A 337 -16.78 -2.76 -7.87
CA LEU A 337 -15.84 -2.10 -8.78
C LEU A 337 -14.38 -2.34 -8.38
N ALA A 338 -14.09 -2.25 -7.09
CA ALA A 338 -12.75 -2.51 -6.54
C ALA A 338 -12.26 -3.93 -6.87
N LEU A 339 -13.09 -4.94 -6.66
CA LEU A 339 -12.75 -6.33 -6.93
C LEU A 339 -12.58 -6.60 -8.43
N ARG A 340 -13.43 -6.01 -9.28
CA ARG A 340 -13.30 -6.12 -10.75
C ARG A 340 -11.99 -5.51 -11.22
N ALA A 341 -11.64 -4.30 -10.76
CA ALA A 341 -10.37 -3.65 -11.07
C ALA A 341 -9.17 -4.45 -10.57
N ALA A 342 -9.24 -4.97 -9.33
CA ALA A 342 -8.17 -5.75 -8.72
C ALA A 342 -7.86 -7.03 -9.50
N ILE A 343 -8.87 -7.79 -9.91
CA ILE A 343 -8.70 -9.05 -10.67
C ILE A 343 -7.90 -8.81 -11.96
N VAL A 344 -8.16 -7.72 -12.66
CA VAL A 344 -7.49 -7.38 -13.92
C VAL A 344 -6.22 -6.55 -13.74
N GLY A 345 -5.84 -6.24 -12.50
CA GLY A 345 -4.56 -5.59 -12.16
C GLY A 345 -4.55 -4.07 -12.23
N HIS A 346 -5.71 -3.42 -12.19
CA HIS A 346 -5.84 -1.98 -12.26
C HIS A 346 -5.96 -1.35 -10.87
N ALA A 347 -5.20 -0.28 -10.62
CA ALA A 347 -5.28 0.51 -9.40
C ALA A 347 -6.35 1.61 -9.53
N ILE A 348 -7.00 1.93 -8.42
CA ILE A 348 -7.95 3.05 -8.32
C ILE A 348 -7.41 4.02 -7.26
N ASP A 349 -7.06 5.23 -7.69
CA ASP A 349 -6.70 6.34 -6.82
C ASP A 349 -7.89 7.26 -6.62
N ILE A 350 -8.02 7.82 -5.43
CA ILE A 350 -9.06 8.80 -5.11
C ILE A 350 -8.40 10.06 -4.54
N TYR A 351 -8.57 11.16 -5.25
CA TYR A 351 -8.17 12.50 -4.84
C TYR A 351 -9.43 13.28 -4.44
N SER A 352 -9.70 13.34 -3.15
CA SER A 352 -10.86 13.98 -2.57
C SER A 352 -10.46 15.35 -2.01
N CYS A 353 -10.87 16.43 -2.69
CA CYS A 353 -10.63 17.79 -2.24
C CYS A 353 -11.96 18.52 -2.13
N ALA A 354 -12.44 18.67 -0.89
CA ALA A 354 -13.70 19.31 -0.56
C ALA A 354 -13.72 19.73 0.91
N LEU A 355 -14.49 20.77 1.22
CA LEU A 355 -14.74 21.21 2.61
C LEU A 355 -15.69 20.30 3.38
N ASP A 356 -16.42 19.42 2.70
CA ASP A 356 -17.33 18.44 3.28
C ASP A 356 -16.95 17.03 2.83
N GLN A 357 -17.51 16.03 3.48
CA GLN A 357 -17.25 14.62 3.15
C GLN A 357 -17.70 14.26 1.72
N THR A 358 -16.92 13.42 1.05
CA THR A 358 -17.16 13.00 -0.34
C THR A 358 -17.68 11.57 -0.47
N GLY A 359 -17.68 10.80 0.61
CA GLY A 359 -18.04 9.39 0.63
C GLY A 359 -16.83 8.45 0.58
N LEU A 360 -15.66 8.86 1.13
CA LEU A 360 -14.46 8.02 1.19
C LEU A 360 -14.70 6.72 1.96
N LEU A 361 -15.55 6.72 2.98
CA LEU A 361 -15.92 5.51 3.72
C LEU A 361 -16.45 4.43 2.79
N GLU A 362 -17.36 4.77 1.89
CA GLU A 362 -17.98 3.85 0.95
C GLU A 362 -17.02 3.42 -0.16
N MET A 363 -16.13 4.33 -0.56
CA MET A 363 -15.14 4.13 -1.64
C MET A 363 -13.82 3.50 -1.18
N LYS A 364 -13.56 3.39 0.13
CA LYS A 364 -12.24 3.01 0.68
C LYS A 364 -11.67 1.72 0.11
N LEU A 365 -12.51 0.73 -0.21
CA LEU A 365 -12.05 -0.53 -0.76
C LEU A 365 -11.45 -0.37 -2.17
N CYS A 366 -11.87 0.65 -2.93
CA CYS A 366 -11.27 0.95 -4.23
C CYS A 366 -9.75 1.14 -4.12
N CYS A 367 -9.28 1.88 -3.12
CA CYS A 367 -7.86 2.07 -2.86
C CYS A 367 -7.24 0.88 -2.09
N ASN A 368 -7.90 0.40 -1.03
CA ASN A 368 -7.35 -0.66 -0.16
C ASN A 368 -7.16 -1.98 -0.89
N ALA A 369 -8.06 -2.34 -1.81
CA ALA A 369 -7.99 -3.60 -2.56
C ALA A 369 -6.99 -3.54 -3.73
N THR A 370 -6.82 -2.37 -4.34
CA THR A 370 -6.02 -2.21 -5.56
C THR A 370 -4.63 -1.61 -5.34
N GLY A 371 -4.32 -1.21 -4.10
CA GLY A 371 -3.07 -0.52 -3.77
C GLY A 371 -3.01 0.92 -4.30
N GLY A 372 -4.14 1.50 -4.72
CA GLY A 372 -4.24 2.89 -5.11
C GLY A 372 -4.04 3.87 -3.94
N HIS A 373 -3.85 5.13 -4.26
CA HIS A 373 -3.72 6.20 -3.27
C HIS A 373 -5.08 6.77 -2.89
N MET A 374 -5.24 7.12 -1.62
CA MET A 374 -6.33 7.94 -1.13
C MET A 374 -5.72 9.24 -0.63
N VAL A 375 -6.11 10.36 -1.21
CA VAL A 375 -5.66 11.71 -0.85
C VAL A 375 -6.87 12.50 -0.42
N MET A 376 -6.78 13.16 0.71
CA MET A 376 -7.84 14.01 1.25
C MET A 376 -7.29 15.42 1.51
N GLY A 377 -8.00 16.43 1.07
CA GLY A 377 -7.65 17.83 1.25
C GLY A 377 -8.87 18.75 1.11
N ASP A 378 -8.70 20.00 1.47
CA ASP A 378 -9.79 20.98 1.45
C ASP A 378 -10.03 21.58 0.05
N SER A 379 -8.97 21.63 -0.78
CA SER A 379 -8.99 22.31 -2.07
C SER A 379 -7.96 21.73 -3.04
N PHE A 380 -8.30 21.65 -4.33
CA PHE A 380 -7.37 21.35 -5.40
C PHE A 380 -6.32 22.44 -5.63
N ASN A 381 -6.57 23.65 -5.11
CA ASN A 381 -5.59 24.74 -5.16
C ASN A 381 -4.56 24.66 -4.03
N SER A 382 -4.76 23.80 -3.03
CA SER A 382 -3.85 23.68 -1.89
C SER A 382 -2.47 23.15 -2.32
N SER A 383 -1.41 23.65 -1.68
CA SER A 383 -0.04 23.15 -1.87
C SER A 383 0.06 21.68 -1.49
N LEU A 384 -0.69 21.24 -0.48
CA LEU A 384 -0.76 19.85 -0.04
C LEU A 384 -1.19 18.91 -1.18
N PHE A 385 -2.31 19.22 -1.85
CA PHE A 385 -2.78 18.43 -2.99
C PHE A 385 -1.75 18.41 -4.11
N LYS A 386 -1.26 19.58 -4.53
CA LYS A 386 -0.31 19.71 -5.65
C LYS A 386 0.98 18.92 -5.41
N GLN A 387 1.57 19.05 -4.23
CA GLN A 387 2.79 18.32 -3.86
C GLN A 387 2.56 16.81 -3.74
N THR A 388 1.44 16.40 -3.14
CA THR A 388 1.09 14.97 -3.01
C THR A 388 0.88 14.34 -4.39
N PHE A 389 0.16 15.02 -5.28
CA PHE A 389 -0.09 14.56 -6.63
C PHE A 389 1.20 14.41 -7.45
N GLN A 390 2.11 15.39 -7.35
CA GLN A 390 3.44 15.31 -7.96
C GLN A 390 4.27 14.15 -7.38
N ARG A 391 4.22 13.95 -6.06
CA ARG A 391 4.95 12.88 -5.38
C ARG A 391 4.48 11.49 -5.79
N VAL A 392 3.18 11.30 -6.07
CA VAL A 392 2.65 10.04 -6.61
C VAL A 392 3.28 9.70 -7.96
N LEU A 393 3.58 10.70 -8.77
CA LEU A 393 4.23 10.54 -10.09
C LEU A 393 5.75 10.79 -10.05
N ALA A 394 6.36 10.75 -8.86
CA ALA A 394 7.80 10.96 -8.71
C ALA A 394 8.61 9.90 -9.46
N ARG A 395 9.78 10.34 -9.96
CA ARG A 395 10.71 9.49 -10.69
C ARG A 395 11.97 9.21 -9.87
N ASP A 396 12.65 8.14 -10.19
CA ASP A 396 13.96 7.79 -9.65
C ASP A 396 15.09 8.46 -10.46
N ASP A 397 16.34 8.21 -10.06
CA ASP A 397 17.53 8.73 -10.72
C ASP A 397 17.69 8.26 -12.19
N LYS A 398 16.95 7.22 -12.59
CA LYS A 398 16.90 6.67 -13.96
C LYS A 398 15.72 7.21 -14.76
N ASP A 399 15.06 8.26 -14.29
CA ASP A 399 13.86 8.86 -14.88
C ASP A 399 12.67 7.88 -15.03
N GLN A 400 12.58 6.87 -14.13
CA GLN A 400 11.48 5.91 -14.08
C GLN A 400 10.55 6.21 -12.90
N LEU A 401 9.25 5.96 -13.07
CA LEU A 401 8.30 6.12 -11.96
C LEU A 401 8.67 5.21 -10.78
N ARG A 402 8.65 5.75 -9.57
CA ARG A 402 8.96 5.02 -8.33
C ARG A 402 7.78 4.13 -7.89
N MET A 403 7.29 3.30 -8.80
CA MET A 403 6.20 2.37 -8.54
C MET A 403 6.28 1.16 -9.48
N ALA A 404 5.60 0.09 -9.11
CA ALA A 404 5.38 -1.06 -9.96
C ALA A 404 3.89 -1.34 -10.14
N PHE A 405 3.55 -2.03 -11.22
CA PHE A 405 2.18 -2.22 -11.66
C PHE A 405 1.83 -3.70 -11.77
N ASN A 406 0.53 -4.00 -11.73
CA ASN A 406 -0.02 -5.35 -11.90
C ASN A 406 0.68 -6.37 -10.99
N ALA A 407 1.01 -5.95 -9.77
CA ALA A 407 1.79 -6.74 -8.84
C ALA A 407 0.97 -7.87 -8.20
N SER A 408 1.64 -8.97 -7.90
CA SER A 408 1.11 -10.08 -7.11
C SER A 408 2.19 -10.66 -6.22
N LEU A 409 1.81 -11.07 -5.02
CA LEU A 409 2.68 -11.73 -4.05
C LEU A 409 2.24 -13.18 -3.89
N GLU A 410 3.21 -14.11 -3.91
CA GLU A 410 3.04 -15.48 -3.48
C GLU A 410 4.02 -15.78 -2.35
N VAL A 411 3.54 -16.47 -1.30
CA VAL A 411 4.35 -16.86 -0.15
C VAL A 411 4.49 -18.37 -0.09
N LYS A 412 5.73 -18.85 0.05
CA LYS A 412 6.07 -20.25 0.30
C LYS A 412 6.62 -20.40 1.71
N CYS A 413 6.25 -21.46 2.38
CA CYS A 413 6.71 -21.76 3.74
C CYS A 413 7.31 -23.15 3.82
N SER A 414 8.27 -23.36 4.75
CA SER A 414 8.69 -24.68 5.16
C SER A 414 7.52 -25.42 5.84
N ARG A 415 7.62 -26.74 5.98
CA ARG A 415 6.52 -27.64 6.41
C ARG A 415 5.95 -27.30 7.78
N GLU A 416 6.74 -26.69 8.62
CA GLU A 416 6.43 -26.32 10.00
C GLU A 416 5.59 -25.05 10.12
N LEU A 417 5.43 -24.32 9.00
CA LEU A 417 4.73 -23.05 8.93
C LEU A 417 3.57 -23.09 7.94
N LYS A 418 2.52 -22.35 8.26
CA LYS A 418 1.41 -22.05 7.35
C LYS A 418 1.10 -20.56 7.37
N VAL A 419 0.63 -20.05 6.24
CA VAL A 419 0.20 -18.65 6.08
C VAL A 419 -1.21 -18.51 6.59
N MET A 420 -1.44 -17.61 7.55
CA MET A 420 -2.76 -17.28 8.10
C MET A 420 -3.45 -16.19 7.26
N GLY A 421 -2.68 -15.27 6.69
CA GLY A 421 -3.23 -14.19 5.89
C GLY A 421 -2.36 -12.94 5.85
N ALA A 422 -2.92 -11.89 5.27
CA ALA A 422 -2.27 -10.59 5.11
C ALA A 422 -3.19 -9.44 5.52
N ILE A 423 -2.61 -8.36 6.04
CA ILE A 423 -3.26 -7.07 6.23
C ILE A 423 -2.44 -6.03 5.46
N GLY A 424 -3.09 -5.31 4.55
CA GLY A 424 -2.46 -4.30 3.71
C GLY A 424 -3.21 -4.10 2.39
N PRO A 425 -2.65 -3.33 1.45
CA PRO A 425 -3.30 -2.98 0.19
C PRO A 425 -3.28 -4.15 -0.81
N CYS A 426 -4.10 -5.18 -0.58
CA CYS A 426 -4.14 -6.38 -1.40
C CYS A 426 -5.52 -7.05 -1.40
N VAL A 427 -5.74 -7.96 -2.35
CA VAL A 427 -6.89 -8.89 -2.38
C VAL A 427 -6.42 -10.32 -2.57
N SER A 428 -7.17 -11.27 -2.02
CA SER A 428 -6.91 -12.69 -2.17
C SER A 428 -7.06 -13.14 -3.62
N LEU A 429 -6.11 -13.94 -4.11
CA LEU A 429 -6.24 -14.66 -5.39
C LEU A 429 -6.93 -16.02 -5.22
N ASN A 430 -7.36 -16.37 -4.00
CA ASN A 430 -8.05 -17.62 -3.67
C ASN A 430 -7.27 -18.89 -4.09
N LEU A 431 -5.94 -18.80 -4.16
CA LEU A 431 -5.09 -19.92 -4.49
C LEU A 431 -4.74 -20.70 -3.21
N LYS A 432 -5.42 -21.81 -3.01
CA LYS A 432 -5.16 -22.73 -1.89
C LYS A 432 -4.02 -23.66 -2.24
N ASN A 433 -3.04 -23.76 -1.35
CA ASN A 433 -1.94 -24.71 -1.42
C ASN A 433 -1.64 -25.28 -0.01
N GLN A 434 -0.64 -26.13 0.12
CA GLN A 434 -0.26 -26.75 1.39
C GLN A 434 0.25 -25.77 2.44
N CYS A 435 0.64 -24.55 2.03
CA CYS A 435 1.12 -23.51 2.95
C CYS A 435 -0.01 -22.68 3.57
N VAL A 436 -1.29 -22.91 3.24
CA VAL A 436 -2.41 -22.14 3.76
C VAL A 436 -2.90 -22.73 5.07
N SER A 437 -3.07 -21.88 6.10
CA SER A 437 -3.65 -22.23 7.37
C SER A 437 -5.18 -22.34 7.29
N ASP A 438 -5.77 -23.13 8.20
CA ASP A 438 -7.22 -23.16 8.41
C ASP A 438 -7.69 -22.01 9.30
N GLN A 439 -6.76 -21.25 9.91
CA GLN A 439 -7.04 -20.07 10.72
C GLN A 439 -6.71 -18.83 9.90
N ASP A 440 -7.67 -17.92 9.78
CA ASP A 440 -7.52 -16.68 9.03
C ASP A 440 -7.22 -15.50 9.96
N LEU A 441 -6.25 -14.66 9.55
CA LEU A 441 -5.97 -13.37 10.16
C LEU A 441 -5.80 -12.34 9.04
N GLY A 442 -6.69 -11.34 9.02
CA GLY A 442 -6.79 -10.43 7.89
C GLY A 442 -7.35 -11.14 6.65
N MET A 443 -6.71 -10.95 5.50
CA MET A 443 -7.11 -11.58 4.24
C MET A 443 -6.44 -12.96 4.12
N GLY A 444 -7.09 -13.97 4.65
CA GLY A 444 -6.65 -15.37 4.71
C GLY A 444 -7.21 -16.26 3.59
N GLY A 445 -7.16 -17.58 3.82
CA GLY A 445 -7.64 -18.59 2.87
C GLY A 445 -6.80 -18.73 1.60
N THR A 446 -5.65 -18.07 1.54
CA THR A 446 -4.75 -18.06 0.38
C THR A 446 -3.30 -17.87 0.80
N ALA A 447 -2.36 -18.27 -0.07
CA ALA A 447 -0.94 -17.88 0.04
C ALA A 447 -0.53 -16.92 -1.08
N SER A 448 -1.50 -16.34 -1.80
CA SER A 448 -1.24 -15.44 -2.93
C SER A 448 -2.23 -14.27 -2.96
N TRP A 449 -1.70 -13.06 -3.14
CA TRP A 449 -2.47 -11.82 -3.17
C TRP A 449 -2.17 -11.00 -4.40
N LYS A 450 -3.17 -10.26 -4.89
CA LYS A 450 -3.05 -9.21 -5.91
C LYS A 450 -2.91 -7.86 -5.23
N MET A 451 -1.96 -7.04 -5.69
CA MET A 451 -1.68 -5.71 -5.13
C MET A 451 -1.89 -4.57 -6.15
N CYS A 452 -2.08 -4.87 -7.41
CA CYS A 452 -2.22 -4.03 -8.60
C CYS A 452 -1.10 -2.98 -8.75
N THR A 453 -0.91 -2.08 -7.78
CA THR A 453 0.22 -1.16 -7.75
C THR A 453 0.89 -1.19 -6.39
N ILE A 454 2.20 -1.07 -6.39
CA ILE A 454 3.06 -0.98 -5.21
C ILE A 454 4.11 0.11 -5.39
N SER A 455 4.48 0.76 -4.30
CA SER A 455 5.54 1.77 -4.22
C SER A 455 6.64 1.30 -3.27
N PRO A 456 7.79 1.97 -3.20
CA PRO A 456 8.84 1.63 -2.24
C PRO A 456 8.37 1.63 -0.78
N SER A 457 7.40 2.49 -0.38
CA SER A 457 6.84 2.52 0.97
C SER A 457 5.76 1.46 1.23
N THR A 458 5.21 0.84 0.17
CA THR A 458 4.12 -0.14 0.32
C THR A 458 4.56 -1.33 1.16
N THR A 459 3.86 -1.56 2.28
CA THR A 459 4.20 -2.60 3.25
C THR A 459 2.97 -3.41 3.62
N LEU A 460 3.13 -4.75 3.63
CA LEU A 460 2.11 -5.71 4.05
C LEU A 460 2.47 -6.32 5.39
N SER A 461 1.48 -6.53 6.25
CA SER A 461 1.63 -7.39 7.42
C SER A 461 1.20 -8.80 7.07
N LEU A 462 2.09 -9.77 7.23
CA LEU A 462 1.86 -11.19 6.93
C LEU A 462 1.92 -12.00 8.21
N PHE A 463 1.04 -12.99 8.35
CA PHE A 463 0.87 -13.78 9.57
C PHE A 463 1.06 -15.26 9.30
N PHE A 464 1.70 -15.93 10.26
CA PHE A 464 2.10 -17.34 10.12
C PHE A 464 1.65 -18.15 11.33
N GLU A 465 1.16 -19.35 11.06
CA GLU A 465 0.86 -20.38 12.04
C GLU A 465 2.00 -21.38 12.10
N ILE A 466 2.47 -21.69 13.30
CA ILE A 466 3.38 -22.81 13.56
C ILE A 466 2.52 -24.06 13.77
N VAL A 467 2.78 -25.10 12.98
CA VAL A 467 1.91 -26.29 12.97
C VAL A 467 2.52 -27.52 13.64
N ASN A 468 3.77 -27.46 14.07
CA ASN A 468 4.42 -28.56 14.80
C ASN A 468 3.70 -28.84 16.12
N GLN A 469 3.56 -30.14 16.43
CA GLN A 469 3.00 -30.58 17.70
C GLN A 469 4.00 -30.37 18.84
N HIS A 470 3.50 -30.19 20.05
CA HIS A 470 4.33 -30.10 21.25
C HIS A 470 5.12 -31.40 21.46
N GLY A 471 6.43 -31.28 21.76
CA GLY A 471 7.33 -32.44 21.90
C GLY A 471 7.86 -33.03 20.59
N ALA A 472 7.48 -32.48 19.43
CA ALA A 472 8.11 -32.83 18.16
C ALA A 472 9.57 -32.37 18.16
N PRO A 473 10.49 -33.17 17.58
CA PRO A 473 11.89 -32.75 17.48
C PRO A 473 12.01 -31.46 16.62
N ILE A 474 12.96 -30.61 16.98
CA ILE A 474 13.30 -29.44 16.17
C ILE A 474 13.65 -29.89 14.76
N PRO A 475 13.10 -29.26 13.71
CA PRO A 475 13.35 -29.63 12.32
C PRO A 475 14.83 -29.70 11.98
N GLN A 476 15.17 -30.60 11.07
CA GLN A 476 16.55 -30.76 10.61
C GLN A 476 17.09 -29.42 10.05
N GLY A 477 18.24 -28.99 10.55
CA GLY A 477 18.82 -27.68 10.24
C GLY A 477 18.44 -26.56 11.19
N GLY A 478 17.52 -26.78 12.15
CA GLY A 478 17.16 -25.85 13.21
C GLY A 478 16.52 -24.52 12.74
N ARG A 479 16.07 -24.43 11.48
CA ARG A 479 15.52 -23.21 10.88
C ARG A 479 14.21 -23.43 10.16
N GLY A 480 13.28 -22.50 10.33
CA GLY A 480 12.11 -22.34 9.48
C GLY A 480 12.39 -21.34 8.35
N CYS A 481 11.81 -21.59 7.17
CA CYS A 481 12.05 -20.78 5.98
C CYS A 481 10.77 -20.23 5.40
N ILE A 482 10.82 -18.98 4.93
CA ILE A 482 9.75 -18.31 4.19
C ILE A 482 10.36 -17.69 2.92
N GLN A 483 9.66 -17.84 1.78
CA GLN A 483 10.04 -17.21 0.53
C GLN A 483 8.87 -16.36 0.02
N PHE A 484 9.15 -15.10 -0.24
CA PHE A 484 8.24 -14.12 -0.82
C PHE A 484 8.58 -13.95 -2.29
N ILE A 485 7.61 -14.19 -3.16
CA ILE A 485 7.76 -14.11 -4.62
C ILE A 485 6.83 -13.01 -5.10
N THR A 486 7.39 -11.86 -5.44
CA THR A 486 6.64 -10.69 -5.95
C THR A 486 6.83 -10.59 -7.45
N ASN A 487 5.75 -10.82 -8.21
CA ASN A 487 5.69 -10.59 -9.65
C ASN A 487 5.12 -9.22 -9.92
N TYR A 488 5.69 -8.46 -10.85
CA TYR A 488 5.20 -7.14 -11.21
C TYR A 488 5.64 -6.69 -12.60
N GLN A 489 4.98 -5.66 -13.12
CA GLN A 489 5.37 -4.93 -14.32
C GLN A 489 6.11 -3.66 -13.89
N SER A 490 7.33 -3.46 -14.43
CA SER A 490 8.09 -2.22 -14.23
C SER A 490 7.47 -1.06 -15.04
N PRO A 491 7.82 0.19 -14.71
CA PRO A 491 7.39 1.35 -15.51
C PRO A 491 7.87 1.30 -16.98
N THR A 492 8.95 0.58 -17.25
CA THR A 492 9.51 0.38 -18.59
C THR A 492 8.78 -0.69 -19.42
N GLY A 493 7.82 -1.40 -18.81
CA GLY A 493 7.06 -2.47 -19.46
C GLY A 493 7.69 -3.86 -19.35
N GLU A 494 8.77 -4.00 -18.57
CA GLU A 494 9.41 -5.30 -18.31
C GLU A 494 8.63 -6.07 -17.24
N LYS A 495 8.52 -7.37 -17.40
CA LYS A 495 8.03 -8.24 -16.33
C LYS A 495 9.19 -8.63 -15.42
N LYS A 496 9.03 -8.33 -14.12
CA LYS A 496 10.01 -8.62 -13.10
C LYS A 496 9.47 -9.57 -12.04
N VAL A 497 10.38 -10.35 -11.46
CA VAL A 497 10.11 -11.27 -10.36
C VAL A 497 11.15 -11.03 -9.28
N ARG A 498 10.72 -10.45 -8.14
CA ARG A 498 11.57 -10.29 -6.96
C ARG A 498 11.32 -11.42 -5.99
N VAL A 499 12.38 -12.06 -5.55
CA VAL A 499 12.35 -13.21 -4.64
C VAL A 499 13.16 -12.89 -3.41
N THR A 500 12.51 -12.93 -2.25
CA THR A 500 13.19 -12.78 -0.95
C THR A 500 13.00 -14.03 -0.12
N THR A 501 14.10 -14.63 0.35
CA THR A 501 14.05 -15.85 1.17
C THR A 501 14.68 -15.58 2.52
N ILE A 502 13.91 -15.79 3.58
CA ILE A 502 14.37 -15.65 4.96
C ILE A 502 14.34 -16.98 5.71
N ALA A 503 15.19 -17.09 6.72
CA ALA A 503 15.18 -18.18 7.68
C ALA A 503 15.30 -17.66 9.10
N ARG A 504 14.63 -18.33 10.04
CA ARG A 504 14.73 -18.06 11.48
C ARG A 504 14.93 -19.35 12.25
N ASN A 505 15.65 -19.24 13.35
CA ASN A 505 15.91 -20.38 14.22
C ASN A 505 14.67 -20.79 15.01
N TRP A 506 14.51 -22.08 15.23
CA TRP A 506 13.56 -22.64 16.17
C TRP A 506 14.16 -22.69 17.57
N ALA A 507 13.35 -22.42 18.59
CA ALA A 507 13.72 -22.61 19.97
C ALA A 507 12.55 -23.21 20.76
N ASP A 508 12.86 -24.01 21.77
CA ASP A 508 11.89 -24.58 22.69
C ASP A 508 11.54 -23.55 23.77
N ALA A 509 10.30 -23.05 23.76
CA ALA A 509 9.88 -22.03 24.72
C ALA A 509 9.78 -22.53 26.16
N THR A 510 9.89 -23.83 26.41
CA THR A 510 9.92 -24.39 27.79
C THR A 510 11.31 -24.24 28.39
N THR A 511 12.36 -24.35 27.61
CA THR A 511 13.76 -24.34 28.05
C THR A 511 14.55 -23.13 27.60
N GLN A 512 14.11 -22.44 26.53
CA GLN A 512 14.84 -21.35 25.86
C GLN A 512 13.97 -20.09 25.68
N LEU A 513 13.10 -19.79 26.67
CA LEU A 513 12.20 -18.62 26.60
C LEU A 513 12.98 -17.32 26.46
N ASP A 514 14.13 -17.18 27.13
CA ASP A 514 14.99 -15.99 27.06
C ASP A 514 15.55 -15.80 25.66
N HIS A 515 15.88 -16.89 24.94
CA HIS A 515 16.35 -16.82 23.56
C HIS A 515 15.22 -16.38 22.61
N ILE A 516 13.98 -16.85 22.81
CA ILE A 516 12.82 -16.37 22.05
C ILE A 516 12.54 -14.91 22.38
N SER A 517 12.58 -14.55 23.67
CA SER A 517 12.39 -13.19 24.16
C SER A 517 13.38 -12.20 23.51
N SER A 518 14.65 -12.59 23.46
CA SER A 518 15.70 -11.79 22.84
C SER A 518 15.47 -11.50 21.34
N GLY A 519 14.69 -12.32 20.65
CA GLY A 519 14.31 -12.15 19.25
C GLY A 519 13.09 -11.26 19.01
N PHE A 520 12.47 -10.68 20.05
CA PHE A 520 11.29 -9.83 19.91
C PHE A 520 11.66 -8.44 19.36
N ASP A 521 10.98 -8.02 18.31
CA ASP A 521 11.10 -6.69 17.71
C ASP A 521 9.89 -5.84 18.11
N GLN A 522 10.06 -4.96 19.08
CA GLN A 522 8.98 -4.14 19.65
C GLN A 522 8.40 -3.15 18.65
N GLU A 523 9.18 -2.64 17.69
CA GLU A 523 8.74 -1.72 16.66
C GLU A 523 7.85 -2.42 15.62
N ALA A 524 8.34 -3.54 15.07
CA ALA A 524 7.56 -4.36 14.15
C ALA A 524 6.28 -4.87 14.82
N ALA A 525 6.36 -5.31 16.08
CA ALA A 525 5.21 -5.75 16.85
C ALA A 525 4.18 -4.64 17.07
N ALA A 526 4.63 -3.40 17.32
CA ALA A 526 3.74 -2.25 17.50
C ALA A 526 2.94 -1.95 16.22
N VAL A 527 3.60 -1.92 15.06
CA VAL A 527 2.93 -1.66 13.78
C VAL A 527 2.02 -2.81 13.38
N VAL A 528 2.45 -4.06 13.56
CA VAL A 528 1.62 -5.25 13.31
C VAL A 528 0.38 -5.23 14.19
N MET A 529 0.52 -4.93 15.50
CA MET A 529 -0.61 -4.81 16.41
C MET A 529 -1.53 -3.66 16.02
N ALA A 530 -1.00 -2.51 15.65
CA ALA A 530 -1.81 -1.37 15.20
C ALA A 530 -2.68 -1.74 14.00
N ARG A 531 -2.12 -2.42 13.00
CA ARG A 531 -2.87 -2.91 11.84
C ARG A 531 -3.92 -3.96 12.20
N MET A 532 -3.60 -4.87 13.12
CA MET A 532 -4.58 -5.87 13.62
C MET A 532 -5.74 -5.20 14.36
N VAL A 533 -5.45 -4.23 15.23
CA VAL A 533 -6.46 -3.49 16.00
C VAL A 533 -7.37 -2.71 15.05
N VAL A 534 -6.80 -2.00 14.08
CA VAL A 534 -7.56 -1.22 13.09
C VAL A 534 -8.38 -2.13 12.18
N ASN A 535 -7.81 -3.24 11.70
CA ASN A 535 -8.54 -4.23 10.90
C ASN A 535 -9.74 -4.80 11.67
N ARG A 536 -9.57 -5.04 12.97
CA ARG A 536 -10.64 -5.51 13.83
C ARG A 536 -11.68 -4.43 14.11
N ALA A 537 -11.27 -3.17 14.28
CA ALA A 537 -12.17 -2.03 14.47
C ALA A 537 -13.05 -1.69 13.24
N GLU A 538 -12.78 -2.29 12.08
CA GLU A 538 -13.67 -2.24 10.92
C GLU A 538 -14.88 -3.18 11.03
N GLN A 539 -14.83 -4.18 11.91
CA GLN A 539 -15.82 -5.26 12.05
C GLN A 539 -16.49 -5.29 13.42
N ASP A 540 -15.74 -5.01 14.48
CA ASP A 540 -16.15 -5.10 15.86
C ASP A 540 -16.39 -3.70 16.46
N ASP A 541 -17.11 -3.67 17.58
CA ASP A 541 -17.36 -2.42 18.34
C ASP A 541 -16.06 -1.86 18.95
N GLY A 542 -15.85 -0.54 18.83
CA GLY A 542 -14.62 0.14 19.24
C GLY A 542 -14.18 -0.15 20.70
N PRO A 543 -15.08 -0.03 21.72
CA PRO A 543 -14.76 -0.39 23.10
C PRO A 543 -14.28 -1.83 23.30
N ASP A 544 -14.84 -2.80 22.56
CA ASP A 544 -14.43 -4.21 22.64
C ASP A 544 -13.05 -4.42 22.05
N VAL A 545 -12.75 -3.75 20.95
CA VAL A 545 -11.44 -3.78 20.29
C VAL A 545 -10.37 -3.20 21.21
N MET A 546 -10.65 -2.07 21.87
CA MET A 546 -9.73 -1.46 22.82
C MET A 546 -9.49 -2.37 24.03
N ARG A 547 -10.55 -2.97 24.61
CA ARG A 547 -10.40 -3.95 25.71
C ARG A 547 -9.56 -5.16 25.30
N TRP A 548 -9.71 -5.62 24.06
CA TRP A 548 -8.91 -6.72 23.54
C TRP A 548 -7.42 -6.32 23.42
N ALA A 549 -7.13 -5.13 22.90
CA ALA A 549 -5.78 -4.61 22.79
C ALA A 549 -5.10 -4.46 24.16
N ASP A 550 -5.82 -3.89 25.14
CA ASP A 550 -5.36 -3.75 26.54
C ASP A 550 -5.03 -5.13 27.17
N ARG A 551 -5.93 -6.11 27.03
CA ARG A 551 -5.70 -7.47 27.52
C ARG A 551 -4.50 -8.14 26.87
N THR A 552 -4.28 -7.88 25.59
CA THR A 552 -3.14 -8.41 24.86
C THR A 552 -1.84 -7.82 25.41
N LEU A 553 -1.80 -6.50 25.62
CA LEU A 553 -0.65 -5.83 26.26
C LEU A 553 -0.36 -6.38 27.65
N ILE A 554 -1.39 -6.48 28.51
CA ILE A 554 -1.24 -6.98 29.89
C ILE A 554 -0.67 -8.41 29.88
N ARG A 555 -1.19 -9.30 29.03
CA ARG A 555 -0.69 -10.68 28.91
C ARG A 555 0.76 -10.74 28.45
N LEU A 556 1.16 -9.88 27.51
CA LEU A 556 2.54 -9.80 27.03
C LEU A 556 3.46 -9.36 28.18
N CYS A 557 3.09 -8.30 28.89
CA CYS A 557 3.85 -7.80 30.04
C CYS A 557 3.94 -8.83 31.17
N GLN A 558 2.85 -9.55 31.48
CA GLN A 558 2.86 -10.61 32.48
C GLN A 558 3.76 -11.78 32.10
N LYS A 559 3.87 -12.10 30.82
CA LYS A 559 4.68 -13.22 30.37
C LYS A 559 6.17 -12.94 30.37
N PHE A 560 6.56 -11.75 29.95
CA PHE A 560 7.97 -11.41 29.73
C PHE A 560 8.53 -10.43 30.78
N GLY A 561 7.67 -9.80 31.59
CA GLY A 561 8.08 -8.94 32.70
C GLY A 561 8.55 -9.71 33.92
N GLN A 562 9.53 -9.15 34.59
CA GLN A 562 10.02 -9.63 35.89
C GLN A 562 9.43 -8.74 37.00
N TYR A 563 8.87 -9.30 38.01
CA TYR A 563 8.32 -8.56 39.16
C TYR A 563 8.31 -9.39 40.43
N ASN A 564 8.45 -8.69 41.55
CA ASN A 564 8.25 -9.26 42.86
C ASN A 564 6.81 -8.92 43.30
N LYS A 565 6.06 -9.92 43.76
CA LYS A 565 4.64 -9.76 44.19
C LYS A 565 4.47 -8.75 45.32
N ASP A 566 5.48 -8.63 46.17
CA ASP A 566 5.46 -7.80 47.36
C ASP A 566 5.96 -6.36 47.12
N ASP A 567 6.50 -6.06 45.91
CA ASP A 567 6.99 -4.74 45.54
C ASP A 567 6.46 -4.30 44.15
N PRO A 568 5.46 -3.42 44.11
CA PRO A 568 4.92 -2.91 42.86
C PRO A 568 5.93 -2.18 41.95
N ASN A 569 7.03 -1.64 42.53
CA ASN A 569 8.06 -0.92 41.79
C ASN A 569 9.11 -1.84 41.18
N SER A 570 9.07 -3.14 41.50
CA SER A 570 10.01 -4.12 40.97
C SER A 570 9.74 -4.57 39.54
N PHE A 571 8.63 -4.12 38.94
CA PHE A 571 8.26 -4.51 37.58
C PHE A 571 9.27 -3.97 36.57
N GLN A 572 9.89 -4.86 35.82
CA GLN A 572 10.85 -4.54 34.77
C GLN A 572 10.55 -5.37 33.51
N LEU A 573 10.65 -4.72 32.34
CA LEU A 573 10.62 -5.38 31.05
C LEU A 573 12.03 -5.47 30.46
N PRO A 574 12.36 -6.54 29.72
CA PRO A 574 13.58 -6.58 28.92
C PRO A 574 13.66 -5.37 27.99
N GLU A 575 14.87 -4.91 27.66
CA GLU A 575 15.11 -3.70 26.85
C GLU A 575 14.30 -3.68 25.55
N ASN A 576 14.28 -4.79 24.83
CA ASN A 576 13.54 -4.94 23.58
C ASN A 576 12.00 -5.05 23.72
N PHE A 577 11.45 -4.87 24.92
CA PHE A 577 10.01 -4.76 25.20
C PHE A 577 9.62 -3.41 25.83
N GLN A 578 10.56 -2.60 26.26
CA GLN A 578 10.28 -1.41 27.09
C GLN A 578 9.45 -0.35 26.36
N MET A 579 9.66 -0.17 25.05
CA MET A 579 8.91 0.81 24.25
C MET A 579 7.53 0.33 23.82
N TYR A 580 7.30 -0.99 23.80
CA TYR A 580 6.04 -1.53 23.29
C TYR A 580 4.79 -1.06 24.08
N PRO A 581 4.77 -1.01 25.43
CA PRO A 581 3.66 -0.43 26.17
C PRO A 581 3.37 1.03 25.83
N GLN A 582 4.43 1.82 25.58
CA GLN A 582 4.30 3.22 25.19
C GLN A 582 3.65 3.36 23.80
N PHE A 583 4.05 2.57 22.82
CA PHE A 583 3.39 2.52 21.53
C PHE A 583 1.90 2.16 21.64
N MET A 584 1.55 1.19 22.49
CA MET A 584 0.16 0.80 22.72
C MET A 584 -0.65 1.89 23.43
N TYR A 585 -0.04 2.63 24.36
CA TYR A 585 -0.65 3.79 25.00
C TYR A 585 -1.01 4.88 24.00
N HIS A 586 -0.08 5.21 23.07
CA HIS A 586 -0.32 6.20 22.03
C HIS A 586 -1.31 5.70 20.97
N LEU A 587 -1.20 4.44 20.53
CA LEU A 587 -2.16 3.83 19.61
C LEU A 587 -3.60 3.93 20.11
N ARG A 588 -3.82 3.63 21.39
CA ARG A 588 -5.15 3.72 22.02
C ARG A 588 -5.76 5.11 21.94
N ARG A 589 -4.93 6.16 21.90
CA ARG A 589 -5.32 7.58 21.83
C ARG A 589 -5.31 8.13 20.40
N SER A 590 -4.84 7.34 19.45
CA SER A 590 -4.71 7.77 18.06
C SER A 590 -6.06 8.00 17.39
N GLN A 591 -6.04 8.79 16.35
CA GLN A 591 -7.20 9.06 15.48
C GLN A 591 -7.68 7.80 14.72
N PHE A 592 -6.92 6.72 14.72
CA PHE A 592 -7.36 5.44 14.15
C PHE A 592 -8.44 4.76 14.98
N LEU A 593 -8.47 5.01 16.28
CA LEU A 593 -9.37 4.40 17.26
C LEU A 593 -10.30 5.38 17.92
N GLN A 594 -9.87 6.63 18.13
CA GLN A 594 -10.67 7.72 18.70
C GLN A 594 -11.42 8.44 17.59
N VAL A 595 -12.47 7.80 17.06
CA VAL A 595 -13.19 8.26 15.88
C VAL A 595 -14.14 9.45 16.12
N PHE A 596 -14.44 9.79 17.40
CA PHE A 596 -15.45 10.80 17.73
C PHE A 596 -15.08 12.23 17.31
N ASN A 597 -13.79 12.52 17.15
CA ASN A 597 -13.32 13.83 16.71
C ASN A 597 -13.14 13.91 15.19
N ASN A 598 -13.37 12.81 14.46
CA ASN A 598 -13.17 12.70 13.03
C ASN A 598 -14.49 12.37 12.32
N SER A 599 -14.62 12.78 11.09
CA SER A 599 -15.67 12.25 10.22
C SER A 599 -15.36 10.79 9.80
N PRO A 600 -16.36 10.02 9.33
CA PRO A 600 -16.12 8.70 8.75
C PRO A 600 -15.14 8.68 7.57
N ASP A 601 -15.10 9.75 6.77
CA ASP A 601 -14.15 9.89 5.65
C ASP A 601 -12.73 10.10 6.15
N GLU A 602 -12.50 10.99 7.13
CA GLU A 602 -11.20 11.20 7.77
C GLU A 602 -10.68 9.90 8.42
N THR A 603 -11.54 9.20 9.15
CA THR A 603 -11.20 7.91 9.77
C THR A 603 -10.75 6.90 8.69
N SER A 604 -11.45 6.84 7.57
CA SER A 604 -11.11 5.94 6.45
C SER A 604 -9.78 6.31 5.82
N TYR A 605 -9.50 7.60 5.66
CA TYR A 605 -8.23 8.11 5.16
C TYR A 605 -7.06 7.76 6.08
N TYR A 606 -7.15 8.07 7.38
CA TYR A 606 -6.08 7.75 8.33
C TYR A 606 -5.79 6.26 8.41
N ARG A 607 -6.82 5.42 8.47
CA ARG A 607 -6.68 3.97 8.47
C ARG A 607 -6.07 3.44 7.18
N HIS A 608 -6.47 3.99 6.01
CA HIS A 608 -5.87 3.63 4.71
C HIS A 608 -4.37 3.87 4.71
N VAL A 609 -3.90 5.02 5.19
CA VAL A 609 -2.47 5.36 5.21
C VAL A 609 -1.71 4.41 6.14
N LEU A 610 -2.18 4.17 7.36
CA LEU A 610 -1.54 3.24 8.31
C LEU A 610 -1.41 1.82 7.75
N MET A 611 -2.40 1.37 6.96
CA MET A 611 -2.43 0.01 6.41
C MET A 611 -1.41 -0.22 5.29
N ARG A 612 -0.78 0.82 4.76
CA ARG A 612 0.11 0.71 3.59
C ARG A 612 1.52 1.24 3.79
N GLU A 613 1.74 2.18 4.71
CA GLU A 613 3.03 2.83 4.90
C GLU A 613 4.08 1.90 5.55
N ASP A 614 5.36 2.26 5.38
CA ASP A 614 6.48 1.51 5.96
C ASP A 614 6.51 1.58 7.50
N LEU A 615 7.43 0.84 8.10
CA LEU A 615 7.56 0.74 9.54
C LEU A 615 7.79 2.10 10.20
N SER A 616 8.76 2.88 9.71
CA SER A 616 9.18 4.15 10.32
C SER A 616 8.05 5.17 10.30
N GLN A 617 7.38 5.31 9.15
CA GLN A 617 6.23 6.21 9.01
C GLN A 617 5.04 5.74 9.86
N SER A 618 4.80 4.44 9.93
CA SER A 618 3.74 3.87 10.78
C SER A 618 3.99 4.12 12.26
N LEU A 619 5.24 4.06 12.73
CA LEU A 619 5.59 4.39 14.12
C LEU A 619 5.34 5.87 14.44
N ILE A 620 5.69 6.79 13.54
CA ILE A 620 5.41 8.23 13.70
C ILE A 620 3.88 8.48 13.79
N MET A 621 3.09 7.77 12.98
CA MET A 621 1.63 7.85 13.05
C MET A 621 1.06 7.32 14.38
N ILE A 622 1.68 6.29 14.96
CA ILE A 622 1.26 5.72 16.25
C ILE A 622 1.68 6.63 17.40
N GLN A 623 2.95 6.99 17.42
CA GLN A 623 3.57 7.84 18.43
C GLN A 623 4.29 8.99 17.75
N PRO A 624 3.70 10.20 17.72
CA PRO A 624 4.34 11.39 17.16
C PRO A 624 5.72 11.64 17.75
N VAL A 625 6.61 12.21 16.94
CA VAL A 625 7.96 12.59 17.37
C VAL A 625 7.96 14.07 17.74
N LEU A 626 8.57 14.39 18.89
CA LEU A 626 8.68 15.75 19.37
C LEU A 626 10.16 16.12 19.49
N TYR A 627 10.59 17.16 18.78
CA TYR A 627 11.93 17.73 18.85
C TYR A 627 11.91 19.09 19.54
N SER A 628 12.87 19.32 20.42
CA SER A 628 13.12 20.62 21.04
C SER A 628 14.33 21.28 20.39
N TYR A 629 14.14 22.49 19.91
CA TYR A 629 15.16 23.38 19.38
C TYR A 629 15.48 24.42 20.44
N GLY A 630 16.70 24.44 20.91
CA GLY A 630 17.23 25.46 21.85
C GLY A 630 18.30 26.34 21.19
N PHE A 631 18.75 27.37 21.91
CA PHE A 631 19.78 28.27 21.40
C PHE A 631 21.17 27.60 21.25
N ASN A 632 21.42 26.52 22.00
CA ASN A 632 22.70 25.86 22.06
C ASN A 632 22.57 24.40 21.62
N GLY A 633 23.05 24.10 20.43
CA GLY A 633 23.17 22.72 19.93
C GLY A 633 22.10 22.28 18.93
N PRO A 634 22.22 21.04 18.44
CA PRO A 634 21.27 20.46 17.50
C PRO A 634 19.92 20.15 18.18
N PRO A 635 18.85 19.96 17.39
CA PRO A 635 17.55 19.58 17.93
C PRO A 635 17.65 18.24 18.68
N VAL A 636 16.96 18.15 19.81
CA VAL A 636 16.96 16.96 20.69
C VAL A 636 15.57 16.39 20.79
N PRO A 637 15.39 15.06 20.64
CA PRO A 637 14.10 14.43 20.88
C PRO A 637 13.71 14.54 22.35
N VAL A 638 12.46 14.88 22.61
CA VAL A 638 11.92 15.08 23.97
C VAL A 638 10.61 14.30 24.15
N LEU A 639 10.20 14.13 25.40
CA LEU A 639 8.98 13.39 25.72
C LEU A 639 7.72 14.14 25.25
N LEU A 640 6.70 13.39 24.85
CA LEU A 640 5.37 13.89 24.49
C LEU A 640 4.55 14.22 25.76
N ASP A 641 5.07 15.08 26.61
CA ASP A 641 4.39 15.51 27.82
C ASP A 641 4.63 17.01 28.12
N THR A 642 3.96 17.53 29.15
CA THR A 642 4.03 18.93 29.54
C THR A 642 5.39 19.37 30.07
N SER A 643 6.24 18.44 30.51
CA SER A 643 7.59 18.75 30.99
C SER A 643 8.52 19.27 29.87
N SER A 644 8.19 18.94 28.64
CA SER A 644 8.91 19.40 27.44
C SER A 644 8.56 20.80 27.02
N ILE A 645 7.46 21.38 27.51
CA ILE A 645 7.02 22.75 27.21
C ILE A 645 7.83 23.73 28.06
N LYS A 646 8.88 24.31 27.45
CA LYS A 646 9.75 25.31 28.08
C LYS A 646 9.58 26.67 27.41
N PRO A 647 9.78 27.78 28.15
CA PRO A 647 9.59 29.13 27.58
C PRO A 647 10.68 29.51 26.55
N ASP A 648 11.85 28.92 26.62
CA ASP A 648 13.07 29.23 25.86
C ASP A 648 13.36 28.24 24.71
N CYS A 649 12.39 27.44 24.31
CA CYS A 649 12.56 26.49 23.21
C CYS A 649 11.46 26.60 22.14
N ILE A 650 11.78 26.09 20.96
CA ILE A 650 10.80 25.82 19.90
C ILE A 650 10.59 24.31 19.86
N LEU A 651 9.35 23.86 19.89
CA LEU A 651 9.00 22.45 19.74
C LEU A 651 8.46 22.21 18.34
N LEU A 652 9.00 21.20 17.67
CA LEU A 652 8.51 20.68 16.41
C LEU A 652 7.93 19.29 16.65
N MET A 653 6.63 19.14 16.45
CA MET A 653 5.93 17.86 16.55
C MET A 653 5.58 17.36 15.15
N ASP A 654 6.07 16.16 14.81
CA ASP A 654 5.72 15.44 13.61
C ASP A 654 4.74 14.31 13.95
N THR A 655 3.52 14.39 13.42
CA THR A 655 2.47 13.36 13.55
C THR A 655 2.32 12.53 12.28
N PHE A 656 3.20 12.68 11.30
CA PHE A 656 3.06 12.24 9.92
C PHE A 656 1.99 13.01 9.12
N PHE A 657 0.82 13.24 9.69
CA PHE A 657 -0.28 13.96 9.02
C PHE A 657 -0.16 15.47 9.13
N GLN A 658 0.49 15.96 10.17
CA GLN A 658 0.68 17.37 10.47
C GLN A 658 2.02 17.63 11.12
N LEU A 659 2.62 18.75 10.75
CA LEU A 659 3.78 19.33 11.44
C LEU A 659 3.28 20.50 12.28
N LEU A 660 3.50 20.42 13.59
CA LEU A 660 3.10 21.48 14.53
C LEU A 660 4.34 22.12 15.13
N ILE A 661 4.39 23.46 15.05
CA ILE A 661 5.47 24.25 15.63
C ILE A 661 4.92 25.04 16.82
N TYR A 662 5.49 24.82 17.99
CA TYR A 662 5.17 25.57 19.19
C TYR A 662 6.35 26.47 19.56
N HIS A 663 6.09 27.75 19.74
CA HIS A 663 7.07 28.72 20.25
C HIS A 663 6.86 28.92 21.75
N GLY A 664 7.90 28.65 22.53
CA GLY A 664 7.92 29.00 23.96
C GLY A 664 7.73 30.50 24.17
N GLU A 665 7.28 30.88 25.35
CA GLU A 665 6.88 32.28 25.65
C GLU A 665 8.01 33.30 25.36
N THR A 666 9.24 33.00 25.77
CA THR A 666 10.41 33.85 25.52
C THR A 666 10.67 34.00 24.02
N ILE A 667 10.62 32.90 23.28
CA ILE A 667 10.80 32.90 21.82
C ILE A 667 9.69 33.71 21.13
N ALA A 668 8.45 33.54 21.57
CA ALA A 668 7.32 34.28 21.01
C ALA A 668 7.44 35.80 21.26
N GLN A 669 7.94 36.22 22.45
CA GLN A 669 8.22 37.61 22.77
C GLN A 669 9.36 38.15 21.89
N TRP A 670 10.43 37.43 21.69
CA TRP A 670 11.53 37.82 20.81
C TRP A 670 11.10 37.97 19.36
N LYS A 671 10.27 37.06 18.87
CA LYS A 671 9.71 37.15 17.53
C LYS A 671 8.83 38.41 17.37
N LYS A 672 8.01 38.75 18.36
CA LYS A 672 7.24 39.99 18.37
C LYS A 672 8.10 41.26 18.44
N ALA A 673 9.23 41.21 19.09
CA ALA A 673 10.18 42.33 19.20
C ALA A 673 11.10 42.47 17.96
N GLY A 674 10.97 41.58 16.95
CA GLY A 674 11.74 41.67 15.70
C GLY A 674 13.21 41.23 15.82
N TYR A 675 13.59 40.51 16.87
CA TYR A 675 14.99 40.06 17.04
C TYR A 675 15.43 39.13 15.90
N GLN A 676 14.52 38.43 15.24
CA GLN A 676 14.80 37.59 14.08
C GLN A 676 15.36 38.37 12.88
N ASP A 677 15.05 39.66 12.78
CA ASP A 677 15.47 40.51 11.66
C ASP A 677 16.82 41.23 11.95
N ASN A 678 17.39 41.02 13.14
CA ASN A 678 18.65 41.63 13.53
C ASN A 678 19.83 40.74 13.02
N PRO A 679 20.80 41.33 12.24
CA PRO A 679 21.94 40.60 11.71
C PRO A 679 22.83 39.88 12.75
N GLU A 680 22.84 40.36 14.01
CA GLU A 680 23.55 39.70 15.09
C GLU A 680 22.96 38.32 15.51
N TYR A 681 21.69 38.08 15.19
CA TYR A 681 20.97 36.87 15.58
C TYR A 681 20.56 35.99 14.38
N VAL A 682 21.01 36.30 13.16
CA VAL A 682 20.72 35.54 11.92
C VAL A 682 21.33 34.12 11.92
N SER A 683 22.18 33.79 12.89
CA SER A 683 22.68 32.42 13.06
C SER A 683 21.69 31.45 13.71
N LEU A 684 20.52 31.91 14.13
CA LEU A 684 19.41 31.03 14.55
C LEU A 684 18.75 30.48 13.29
N PRO A 685 18.56 29.16 13.17
CA PRO A 685 17.91 28.61 11.98
C PRO A 685 16.56 29.26 11.79
N SER A 686 16.37 29.86 10.63
CA SER A 686 15.08 30.38 10.17
C SER A 686 14.14 29.19 9.99
N CYS A 687 13.33 28.89 10.99
CA CYS A 687 12.20 27.96 10.90
C CYS A 687 10.97 28.65 10.31
#